data_21f2606c33db2b689297304b841f604d
#
_entry.id   21f2606c33db2b689297304b841f604d
#
_cell.length_a   1.000
_cell.length_b   1.000
_cell.length_c   1.000
_cell.angle_alpha   90.00
_cell.angle_beta   90.00
_cell.angle_gamma   90.00
#
_symmetry.space_group_name_H-M   'P 1'
#
loop_
_entity.id
_entity.type
_entity.pdbx_description
1 polymer ?
#
loop_
_entity_poly.entity_id
_entity_poly.type
_entity_poly.pdbx_seq_one_letter_code
_entity_poly.pdbx_strand_id
1 'polypeptide(L)'
;MTTANPFAQRSGLEYELPPFALIKEEHYLPAFYEGCTAQLAEVQAILDTPGAATFENTIVALETSGQYLMRMLLVFYNKSSSDTNDALDAIEEEMAPKLAAHQDAINLNPVLFKRIKDLYEARESIGLNSEDSWLLERYYKDLIHAGAHLTQAQRDRLKELNEELSKLETQFSKNILADTNDLAVLVETVEELDGLSENEIAAASSVANDRGHEGKWLIGMVNFTGNPVLDSLTNRELRKKIMEASLLKANRTNENDNKPVLLKMVKLRAERARLFGKETHAEHVIAVQTAQHPDNVHAMLRKIAPAAVRNAQAEADDLKKSAGTDIESWDWGFYTEKVRLEKYNIDTTKMRPYFELERVLHDGVFFAASKLFGITFKERPDLVTYHPEARAFEVNNEDGTKVGLFIADFYTRDSKRGGAWMNNLVDQNFLFKQLPVVVNNLNIPKPPAGKPTLLTYDEITTLFHEFGHAIHGFLSQVKYPRVSGTSVQRDFVEFPSQVNEMWILWPEVVENYARHHETNEKLPQEWIDNLNAARTFNEGHATTSYLAAATLDLAWHSLNSEEAAKVTDVEAFEAQAIKDYGLDFAPVPTRYRSTYFSHIFAGGYSSGYYGYIWSEVLDADTVDWFKENGGLKRENGEHFKNTLLGRGGSIDSMQMFRNFRGRDSKIEPLLKRRGLV
;
A
#
# COMPACT_ATOMS: atom_id res chain seq x y z
N MET A 1 1.77 9.56 -43.26
CA MET A 1 2.28 10.43 -42.19
C MET A 1 2.19 9.61 -40.91
N THR A 2 3.30 9.14 -40.36
CA THR A 2 3.30 8.52 -39.03
C THR A 2 2.87 9.61 -38.05
N THR A 3 1.73 9.47 -37.43
CA THR A 3 1.30 10.34 -36.34
C THR A 3 2.37 10.27 -35.26
N ALA A 4 2.86 11.44 -34.79
CA ALA A 4 3.84 11.49 -33.72
C ALA A 4 3.29 10.74 -32.49
N ASN A 5 4.16 10.00 -31.79
CA ASN A 5 3.78 9.26 -30.58
C ASN A 5 3.16 10.22 -29.55
N PRO A 6 1.98 9.93 -28.99
CA PRO A 6 1.29 10.82 -28.03
C PRO A 6 2.11 11.20 -26.79
N PHE A 7 3.10 10.38 -26.42
CA PHE A 7 3.99 10.63 -25.27
C PHE A 7 5.18 11.55 -25.58
N ALA A 8 5.48 11.81 -26.87
CA ALA A 8 6.68 12.58 -27.26
C ALA A 8 6.68 14.02 -26.72
N GLN A 9 5.52 14.62 -26.51
CA GLN A 9 5.37 15.99 -26.00
C GLN A 9 4.45 16.01 -24.78
N ARG A 10 4.56 17.07 -23.99
CA ARG A 10 3.60 17.36 -22.90
C ARG A 10 2.20 17.47 -23.49
N SER A 11 1.21 16.95 -22.76
CA SER A 11 -0.19 17.06 -23.19
C SER A 11 -0.63 18.52 -23.22
N GLY A 12 -1.33 18.90 -24.28
CA GLY A 12 -1.97 20.22 -24.39
C GLY A 12 -3.35 20.29 -23.74
N LEU A 13 -3.83 19.20 -23.14
CA LEU A 13 -5.11 19.16 -22.43
C LEU A 13 -5.00 19.87 -21.08
N GLU A 14 -6.13 20.23 -20.50
CA GLU A 14 -6.17 20.81 -19.14
C GLU A 14 -5.51 19.87 -18.15
N TYR A 15 -4.80 20.42 -17.17
CA TYR A 15 -3.99 19.68 -16.16
C TYR A 15 -2.88 18.82 -16.76
N GLU A 16 -2.56 18.96 -18.05
CA GLU A 16 -1.71 18.03 -18.80
C GLU A 16 -2.23 16.58 -18.75
N LEU A 17 -3.55 16.41 -18.59
CA LEU A 17 -4.20 15.10 -18.62
C LEU A 17 -3.67 14.30 -19.82
N PRO A 18 -3.22 13.07 -19.65
CA PRO A 18 -2.77 12.24 -20.77
C PRO A 18 -3.87 12.14 -21.85
N PRO A 19 -3.52 12.24 -23.13
CA PRO A 19 -4.51 12.21 -24.21
C PRO A 19 -5.01 10.78 -24.48
N PHE A 20 -5.73 10.21 -23.54
CA PHE A 20 -6.17 8.80 -23.52
C PHE A 20 -6.90 8.40 -24.80
N ALA A 21 -7.66 9.30 -25.42
CA ALA A 21 -8.33 9.03 -26.69
C ALA A 21 -7.37 8.75 -27.87
N LEU A 22 -6.10 9.11 -27.73
CA LEU A 22 -5.08 8.95 -28.77
C LEU A 22 -4.08 7.83 -28.45
N ILE A 23 -4.00 7.42 -27.17
CA ILE A 23 -3.04 6.42 -26.72
C ILE A 23 -3.54 5.01 -27.07
N LYS A 24 -2.65 4.19 -27.63
CA LYS A 24 -2.88 2.78 -27.95
C LYS A 24 -1.68 1.94 -27.49
N GLU A 25 -1.87 0.64 -27.39
CA GLU A 25 -0.82 -0.31 -26.99
C GLU A 25 0.45 -0.18 -27.84
N GLU A 26 0.30 0.01 -29.14
CA GLU A 26 1.41 0.17 -30.10
C GLU A 26 2.33 1.37 -29.82
N HIS A 27 1.91 2.32 -28.98
CA HIS A 27 2.67 3.51 -28.65
C HIS A 27 3.66 3.31 -27.50
N TYR A 28 3.42 2.33 -26.61
CA TYR A 28 4.20 2.18 -25.37
C TYR A 28 5.64 1.75 -25.60
N LEU A 29 5.90 0.63 -26.30
CA LEU A 29 7.27 0.16 -26.53
C LEU A 29 8.14 1.15 -27.30
N PRO A 30 7.68 1.78 -28.40
CA PRO A 30 8.45 2.83 -29.06
C PRO A 30 8.76 4.00 -28.12
N ALA A 31 7.77 4.49 -27.36
CA ALA A 31 7.98 5.58 -26.40
C ALA A 31 8.96 5.19 -25.28
N PHE A 32 8.92 3.94 -24.82
CA PHE A 32 9.84 3.41 -23.83
C PHE A 32 11.28 3.47 -24.32
N TYR A 33 11.57 2.90 -25.50
CA TYR A 33 12.92 2.86 -26.06
C TYR A 33 13.46 4.26 -26.38
N GLU A 34 12.63 5.10 -27.00
CA GLU A 34 12.97 6.48 -27.29
C GLU A 34 13.19 7.28 -25.99
N GLY A 35 12.32 7.11 -25.00
CA GLY A 35 12.44 7.76 -23.71
C GLY A 35 13.69 7.35 -22.93
N CYS A 36 14.03 6.06 -22.90
CA CYS A 36 15.28 5.57 -22.30
C CYS A 36 16.50 6.16 -23.01
N THR A 37 16.50 6.16 -24.33
CA THR A 37 17.61 6.72 -25.14
C THR A 37 17.78 8.21 -24.89
N ALA A 38 16.68 8.96 -24.86
CA ALA A 38 16.67 10.38 -24.61
C ALA A 38 17.22 10.70 -23.20
N GLN A 39 16.74 10.00 -22.17
CA GLN A 39 17.21 10.24 -20.80
C GLN A 39 18.69 9.92 -20.62
N LEU A 40 19.21 8.83 -21.22
CA LEU A 40 20.64 8.54 -21.17
C LEU A 40 21.47 9.62 -21.86
N ALA A 41 21.00 10.19 -22.98
CA ALA A 41 21.65 11.30 -23.66
C ALA A 41 21.61 12.59 -22.80
N GLU A 42 20.50 12.88 -22.13
CA GLU A 42 20.36 14.01 -21.19
C GLU A 42 21.31 13.85 -20.00
N VAL A 43 21.38 12.67 -19.41
CA VAL A 43 22.33 12.37 -18.32
C VAL A 43 23.77 12.49 -18.84
N GLN A 44 24.08 11.97 -20.02
CA GLN A 44 25.41 12.12 -20.60
C GLN A 44 25.80 13.60 -20.79
N ALA A 45 24.88 14.45 -21.23
CA ALA A 45 25.11 15.89 -21.33
C ALA A 45 25.43 16.55 -19.96
N ILE A 46 24.78 16.05 -18.88
CA ILE A 46 25.14 16.49 -17.50
C ILE A 46 26.57 16.07 -17.17
N LEU A 47 26.99 14.86 -17.52
CA LEU A 47 28.33 14.35 -17.25
C LEU A 47 29.40 15.10 -18.04
N ASP A 48 29.11 15.48 -19.29
CA ASP A 48 29.97 16.18 -20.19
C ASP A 48 30.03 17.70 -19.93
N THR A 49 29.18 18.21 -19.02
CA THR A 49 29.20 19.65 -18.67
C THR A 49 30.56 20.06 -18.09
N PRO A 50 31.29 20.99 -18.74
CA PRO A 50 32.60 21.38 -18.30
C PRO A 50 32.57 22.15 -16.97
N GLY A 51 33.66 22.05 -16.20
CA GLY A 51 33.82 22.76 -14.93
C GLY A 51 33.26 22.02 -13.74
N ALA A 52 33.17 22.72 -12.61
CA ALA A 52 32.67 22.15 -11.36
C ALA A 52 31.17 21.85 -11.42
N ALA A 53 30.74 20.81 -10.69
CA ALA A 53 29.35 20.57 -10.48
C ALA A 53 28.70 21.74 -9.72
N THR A 54 27.52 22.16 -10.15
CA THR A 54 26.66 23.10 -9.43
C THR A 54 25.30 22.46 -9.21
N PHE A 55 24.52 22.99 -8.29
CA PHE A 55 23.18 22.50 -8.04
C PHE A 55 22.34 22.55 -9.33
N GLU A 56 22.39 23.63 -10.07
CA GLU A 56 21.66 23.84 -11.32
C GLU A 56 22.09 22.86 -12.43
N ASN A 57 23.43 22.76 -12.69
CA ASN A 57 23.91 21.95 -13.80
C ASN A 57 23.97 20.44 -13.52
N THR A 58 23.60 20.03 -12.31
CA THR A 58 23.62 18.61 -11.91
C THR A 58 22.27 18.19 -11.34
N ILE A 59 21.81 18.77 -10.24
CA ILE A 59 20.58 18.33 -9.57
C ILE A 59 19.34 18.78 -10.33
N VAL A 60 19.22 20.07 -10.66
CA VAL A 60 18.08 20.57 -11.45
C VAL A 60 18.09 19.95 -12.85
N ALA A 61 19.26 19.76 -13.45
CA ALA A 61 19.37 19.06 -14.74
C ALA A 61 18.88 17.60 -14.67
N LEU A 62 19.15 16.87 -13.57
CA LEU A 62 18.60 15.53 -13.34
C LEU A 62 17.08 15.56 -13.17
N GLU A 63 16.52 16.50 -12.40
CA GLU A 63 15.07 16.67 -12.25
C GLU A 63 14.37 16.97 -13.59
N THR A 64 15.07 17.63 -14.52
CA THR A 64 14.55 17.92 -15.86
C THR A 64 14.74 16.78 -16.85
N SER A 65 15.60 15.81 -16.56
CA SER A 65 15.86 14.66 -17.42
C SER A 65 14.73 13.61 -17.34
N GLY A 66 14.59 12.82 -18.41
CA GLY A 66 13.69 11.67 -18.43
C GLY A 66 12.20 11.99 -18.49
N GLN A 67 11.80 13.23 -18.75
CA GLN A 67 10.39 13.64 -18.76
C GLN A 67 9.55 12.89 -19.79
N TYR A 68 10.13 12.51 -20.94
CA TYR A 68 9.45 11.69 -21.93
C TYR A 68 9.14 10.30 -21.39
N LEU A 69 10.16 9.63 -20.85
CA LEU A 69 10.03 8.29 -20.26
C LEU A 69 9.03 8.30 -19.11
N MET A 70 9.13 9.28 -18.20
CA MET A 70 8.26 9.36 -17.02
C MET A 70 6.78 9.52 -17.42
N ARG A 71 6.45 10.39 -18.37
CA ARG A 71 5.06 10.55 -18.84
C ARG A 71 4.47 9.24 -19.37
N MET A 72 5.27 8.47 -20.10
CA MET A 72 4.84 7.17 -20.61
C MET A 72 4.69 6.15 -19.49
N LEU A 73 5.65 6.05 -18.56
CA LEU A 73 5.61 5.08 -17.46
C LEU A 73 4.43 5.29 -16.52
N LEU A 74 4.12 6.52 -16.14
CA LEU A 74 2.98 6.83 -15.26
C LEU A 74 1.66 6.38 -15.90
N VAL A 75 1.47 6.62 -17.19
CA VAL A 75 0.28 6.17 -17.91
C VAL A 75 0.26 4.66 -18.09
N PHE A 76 1.41 4.08 -18.44
CA PHE A 76 1.52 2.64 -18.64
C PHE A 76 1.18 1.87 -17.37
N TYR A 77 1.84 2.18 -16.25
CA TYR A 77 1.59 1.48 -14.99
C TYR A 77 0.19 1.73 -14.42
N ASN A 78 -0.38 2.92 -14.62
CA ASN A 78 -1.78 3.11 -14.31
C ASN A 78 -2.67 2.18 -15.14
N LYS A 79 -2.44 2.09 -16.45
CA LYS A 79 -3.25 1.27 -17.35
C LYS A 79 -3.06 -0.23 -17.09
N SER A 80 -1.83 -0.71 -16.93
CA SER A 80 -1.54 -2.13 -16.67
C SER A 80 -2.09 -2.61 -15.33
N SER A 81 -2.20 -1.71 -14.33
CA SER A 81 -2.77 -2.06 -13.02
C SER A 81 -4.30 -1.96 -12.98
N SER A 82 -4.90 -1.00 -13.70
CA SER A 82 -6.32 -0.69 -13.57
C SER A 82 -7.19 -1.21 -14.71
N ASP A 83 -6.61 -1.50 -15.88
CA ASP A 83 -7.35 -1.98 -17.05
C ASP A 83 -6.38 -2.68 -18.02
N THR A 84 -5.79 -3.82 -17.59
CA THR A 84 -4.81 -4.58 -18.36
C THR A 84 -5.45 -5.44 -19.46
N ASN A 85 -4.61 -5.93 -20.34
CA ASN A 85 -4.91 -6.96 -21.33
C ASN A 85 -3.62 -7.68 -21.72
N ASP A 86 -3.73 -8.79 -22.48
CA ASP A 86 -2.59 -9.64 -22.88
C ASP A 86 -1.47 -8.84 -23.59
N ALA A 87 -1.81 -7.79 -24.34
CA ALA A 87 -0.84 -6.96 -25.03
C ALA A 87 -0.05 -6.07 -24.03
N LEU A 88 -0.72 -5.50 -23.03
CA LEU A 88 -0.08 -4.71 -21.98
C LEU A 88 0.79 -5.59 -21.09
N ASP A 89 0.34 -6.78 -20.76
CA ASP A 89 1.11 -7.74 -19.96
C ASP A 89 2.41 -8.17 -20.69
N ALA A 90 2.33 -8.44 -21.99
CA ALA A 90 3.50 -8.72 -22.82
C ALA A 90 4.47 -7.53 -22.91
N ILE A 91 3.95 -6.30 -22.99
CA ILE A 91 4.74 -5.08 -22.97
C ILE A 91 5.44 -4.92 -21.61
N GLU A 92 4.75 -5.18 -20.51
CA GLU A 92 5.32 -5.09 -19.16
C GLU A 92 6.46 -6.10 -18.96
N GLU A 93 6.27 -7.36 -19.39
CA GLU A 93 7.30 -8.40 -19.36
C GLU A 93 8.57 -8.00 -20.15
N GLU A 94 8.39 -7.33 -21.29
CA GLU A 94 9.52 -6.84 -22.09
C GLU A 94 10.20 -5.62 -21.46
N MET A 95 9.43 -4.69 -20.90
CA MET A 95 9.93 -3.42 -20.36
C MET A 95 10.66 -3.59 -19.02
N ALA A 96 10.14 -4.41 -18.11
CA ALA A 96 10.60 -4.47 -16.73
C ALA A 96 12.10 -4.71 -16.57
N PRO A 97 12.74 -5.74 -17.19
CA PRO A 97 14.19 -5.96 -17.07
C PRO A 97 15.01 -4.84 -17.72
N LYS A 98 14.51 -4.25 -18.81
CA LYS A 98 15.20 -3.16 -19.52
C LYS A 98 15.13 -1.84 -18.75
N LEU A 99 14.02 -1.57 -18.08
CA LEU A 99 13.87 -0.41 -17.21
C LEU A 99 14.82 -0.52 -16.01
N ALA A 100 14.94 -1.71 -15.40
CA ALA A 100 15.89 -1.96 -14.32
C ALA A 100 17.33 -1.71 -14.78
N ALA A 101 17.71 -2.23 -15.94
CA ALA A 101 19.05 -1.98 -16.53
C ALA A 101 19.29 -0.49 -16.86
N HIS A 102 18.26 0.21 -17.33
CA HIS A 102 18.30 1.65 -17.59
C HIS A 102 18.53 2.45 -16.29
N GLN A 103 17.79 2.12 -15.24
CA GLN A 103 17.97 2.74 -13.92
C GLN A 103 19.36 2.48 -13.35
N ASP A 104 19.88 1.25 -13.46
CA ASP A 104 21.22 0.88 -13.04
C ASP A 104 22.29 1.66 -13.82
N ALA A 105 22.10 1.91 -15.11
CA ALA A 105 23.03 2.70 -15.92
C ALA A 105 23.19 4.14 -15.42
N ILE A 106 22.13 4.71 -14.84
CA ILE A 106 22.14 6.05 -14.24
C ILE A 106 22.63 5.98 -12.78
N ASN A 107 21.98 5.17 -11.96
CA ASN A 107 22.18 5.15 -10.51
C ASN A 107 23.55 4.61 -10.10
N LEU A 108 24.17 3.73 -10.89
CA LEU A 108 25.50 3.18 -10.62
C LEU A 108 26.62 3.91 -11.37
N ASN A 109 26.32 5.04 -12.02
CA ASN A 109 27.31 5.79 -12.77
C ASN A 109 28.31 6.50 -11.84
N PRO A 110 29.62 6.15 -11.88
CA PRO A 110 30.62 6.67 -10.95
C PRO A 110 30.92 8.17 -11.16
N VAL A 111 30.77 8.67 -12.39
CA VAL A 111 30.99 10.09 -12.68
C VAL A 111 29.85 10.92 -12.14
N LEU A 112 28.61 10.47 -12.34
CA LEU A 112 27.42 11.11 -11.75
C LEU A 112 27.51 11.13 -10.23
N PHE A 113 27.82 9.98 -9.63
CA PHE A 113 27.99 9.87 -8.19
C PHE A 113 29.05 10.86 -7.66
N LYS A 114 30.20 10.98 -8.34
CA LYS A 114 31.23 11.92 -7.95
C LYS A 114 30.73 13.36 -7.98
N ARG A 115 30.03 13.78 -9.06
CA ARG A 115 29.49 15.14 -9.17
C ARG A 115 28.53 15.47 -8.03
N ILE A 116 27.62 14.52 -7.69
CA ILE A 116 26.64 14.68 -6.61
C ILE A 116 27.32 14.67 -5.25
N LYS A 117 28.32 13.82 -5.04
CA LYS A 117 29.11 13.76 -3.81
C LYS A 117 29.86 15.07 -3.56
N ASP A 118 30.54 15.61 -4.57
CA ASP A 118 31.28 16.88 -4.47
C ASP A 118 30.32 18.03 -4.05
N LEU A 119 29.11 18.08 -4.60
CA LEU A 119 28.07 19.03 -4.21
C LEU A 119 27.56 18.80 -2.77
N TYR A 120 27.32 17.53 -2.39
CA TYR A 120 26.87 17.18 -1.05
C TYR A 120 27.90 17.55 0.03
N GLU A 121 29.17 17.32 -0.23
CA GLU A 121 30.25 17.71 0.67
C GLU A 121 30.37 19.24 0.80
N ALA A 122 30.04 20.00 -0.25
CA ALA A 122 30.08 21.46 -0.27
C ALA A 122 28.75 22.13 0.18
N ARG A 123 27.67 21.37 0.49
CA ARG A 123 26.29 21.86 0.65
C ARG A 123 26.14 23.04 1.62
N GLU A 124 26.92 23.05 2.71
CA GLU A 124 26.85 24.12 3.71
C GLU A 124 27.42 25.48 3.18
N SER A 125 28.22 25.45 2.12
CA SER A 125 28.92 26.63 1.57
C SER A 125 28.33 27.18 0.28
N ILE A 126 27.41 26.44 -0.38
CA ILE A 126 26.88 26.82 -1.70
C ILE A 126 25.53 27.56 -1.65
N GLY A 127 25.02 27.87 -0.44
CA GLY A 127 23.89 28.76 -0.23
C GLY A 127 22.53 28.19 -0.68
N LEU A 128 22.31 26.87 -0.56
CA LEU A 128 21.04 26.22 -0.88
C LEU A 128 19.96 26.60 0.13
N ASN A 129 18.71 26.73 -0.34
CA ASN A 129 17.57 26.76 0.55
C ASN A 129 17.28 25.36 1.12
N SER A 130 16.33 25.25 2.03
CA SER A 130 16.04 23.99 2.75
C SER A 130 15.58 22.86 1.81
N GLU A 131 14.75 23.16 0.81
CA GLU A 131 14.25 22.16 -0.15
C GLU A 131 15.35 21.71 -1.11
N ASP A 132 16.13 22.65 -1.65
CA ASP A 132 17.26 22.34 -2.54
C ASP A 132 18.32 21.51 -1.80
N SER A 133 18.62 21.84 -0.53
CA SER A 133 19.55 21.07 0.31
C SER A 133 19.06 19.64 0.58
N TRP A 134 17.76 19.50 0.89
CA TRP A 134 17.14 18.20 1.11
C TRP A 134 17.12 17.36 -0.18
N LEU A 135 16.80 17.96 -1.31
CA LEU A 135 16.80 17.24 -2.59
C LEU A 135 18.22 16.73 -2.94
N LEU A 136 19.25 17.54 -2.72
CA LEU A 136 20.64 17.12 -2.91
C LEU A 136 21.00 15.94 -1.98
N GLU A 137 20.59 16.02 -0.71
CA GLU A 137 20.79 14.94 0.27
C GLU A 137 20.08 13.66 -0.17
N ARG A 138 18.83 13.78 -0.66
CA ARG A 138 18.06 12.65 -1.22
C ARG A 138 18.82 11.96 -2.35
N TYR A 139 19.25 12.72 -3.37
CA TYR A 139 20.03 12.19 -4.49
C TYR A 139 21.28 11.47 -4.02
N TYR A 140 22.02 12.07 -3.11
CA TYR A 140 23.24 11.48 -2.57
C TYR A 140 22.98 10.16 -1.83
N LYS A 141 21.99 10.16 -0.93
CA LYS A 141 21.61 8.96 -0.16
C LYS A 141 21.04 7.86 -1.05
N ASP A 142 20.19 8.20 -2.01
CA ASP A 142 19.59 7.24 -2.94
C ASP A 142 20.66 6.56 -3.81
N LEU A 143 21.65 7.30 -4.31
CA LEU A 143 22.77 6.73 -5.07
C LEU A 143 23.67 5.83 -4.20
N ILE A 144 23.92 6.20 -2.95
CA ILE A 144 24.63 5.33 -2.00
C ILE A 144 23.83 4.06 -1.77
N HIS A 145 22.54 4.17 -1.51
CA HIS A 145 21.65 3.02 -1.29
C HIS A 145 21.56 2.11 -2.51
N ALA A 146 21.62 2.68 -3.72
CA ALA A 146 21.69 1.92 -4.97
C ALA A 146 23.06 1.26 -5.21
N GLY A 147 24.14 1.71 -4.57
CA GLY A 147 25.48 1.12 -4.70
C GLY A 147 26.47 1.90 -5.56
N ALA A 148 26.20 3.17 -5.89
CA ALA A 148 27.09 3.97 -6.72
C ALA A 148 28.51 4.14 -6.13
N HIS A 149 28.64 4.10 -4.80
CA HIS A 149 29.90 4.22 -4.07
C HIS A 149 30.76 2.95 -4.07
N LEU A 150 30.21 1.83 -4.51
CA LEU A 150 30.88 0.53 -4.52
C LEU A 150 31.99 0.49 -5.57
N THR A 151 32.98 -0.38 -5.36
CA THR A 151 34.01 -0.68 -6.37
C THR A 151 33.40 -1.37 -7.61
N GLN A 152 34.11 -1.38 -8.72
CA GLN A 152 33.60 -2.04 -9.94
C GLN A 152 33.25 -3.51 -9.69
N ALA A 153 34.14 -4.27 -9.03
CA ALA A 153 33.89 -5.68 -8.73
C ALA A 153 32.65 -5.90 -7.82
N GLN A 154 32.42 -5.01 -6.85
CA GLN A 154 31.23 -5.05 -6.02
C GLN A 154 29.97 -4.72 -6.80
N ARG A 155 30.01 -3.72 -7.71
CA ARG A 155 28.86 -3.40 -8.58
C ARG A 155 28.54 -4.54 -9.53
N ASP A 156 29.54 -5.23 -10.08
CA ASP A 156 29.32 -6.39 -10.94
C ASP A 156 28.64 -7.53 -10.15
N ARG A 157 29.13 -7.80 -8.92
CA ARG A 157 28.49 -8.79 -8.03
C ARG A 157 27.07 -8.37 -7.63
N LEU A 158 26.83 -7.09 -7.36
CA LEU A 158 25.49 -6.56 -7.04
C LEU A 158 24.49 -6.80 -8.18
N LYS A 159 24.90 -6.60 -9.44
CA LYS A 159 24.05 -6.90 -10.61
C LYS A 159 23.68 -8.36 -10.70
N GLU A 160 24.65 -9.27 -10.49
CA GLU A 160 24.39 -10.70 -10.46
C GLU A 160 23.37 -11.08 -9.37
N LEU A 161 23.55 -10.52 -8.14
CA LEU A 161 22.62 -10.76 -7.02
C LEU A 161 21.22 -10.23 -7.31
N ASN A 162 21.11 -9.02 -7.89
CA ASN A 162 19.81 -8.43 -8.25
C ASN A 162 19.10 -9.24 -9.34
N GLU A 163 19.83 -9.72 -10.35
CA GLU A 163 19.26 -10.58 -11.41
C GLU A 163 18.74 -11.92 -10.83
N GLU A 164 19.52 -12.54 -9.95
CA GLU A 164 19.13 -13.81 -9.33
C GLU A 164 17.95 -13.62 -8.37
N LEU A 165 17.93 -12.56 -7.57
CA LEU A 165 16.80 -12.23 -6.70
C LEU A 165 15.52 -11.98 -7.50
N SER A 166 15.59 -11.23 -8.59
CA SER A 166 14.42 -10.97 -9.45
C SER A 166 13.81 -12.27 -10.02
N LYS A 167 14.65 -13.23 -10.44
CA LYS A 167 14.18 -14.55 -10.90
C LYS A 167 13.48 -15.32 -9.78
N LEU A 168 14.05 -15.27 -8.56
CA LEU A 168 13.48 -15.95 -7.39
C LEU A 168 12.18 -15.29 -6.93
N GLU A 169 12.06 -13.97 -7.00
CA GLU A 169 10.83 -13.22 -6.69
C GLU A 169 9.69 -13.63 -7.63
N THR A 170 9.99 -13.72 -8.92
CA THR A 170 9.03 -14.21 -9.93
C THR A 170 8.64 -15.66 -9.66
N GLN A 171 9.61 -16.54 -9.36
CA GLN A 171 9.33 -17.94 -9.04
C GLN A 171 8.48 -18.08 -7.78
N PHE A 172 8.79 -17.28 -6.73
CA PHE A 172 8.03 -17.26 -5.48
C PHE A 172 6.55 -16.92 -5.72
N SER A 173 6.29 -15.89 -6.51
CA SER A 173 4.91 -15.49 -6.87
C SER A 173 4.18 -16.55 -7.68
N LYS A 174 4.84 -17.13 -8.69
CA LYS A 174 4.24 -18.20 -9.53
C LYS A 174 3.89 -19.43 -8.69
N ASN A 175 4.76 -19.83 -7.77
CA ASN A 175 4.50 -20.96 -6.89
C ASN A 175 3.29 -20.71 -5.98
N ILE A 176 3.15 -19.50 -5.40
CA ILE A 176 1.96 -19.14 -4.60
C ILE A 176 0.70 -19.24 -5.45
N LEU A 177 0.71 -18.68 -6.64
CA LEU A 177 -0.47 -18.68 -7.51
C LEU A 177 -0.90 -20.09 -7.88
N ALA A 178 0.04 -20.92 -8.31
CA ALA A 178 -0.22 -22.32 -8.68
C ALA A 178 -0.77 -23.11 -7.50
N ASP A 179 -0.12 -22.99 -6.33
CA ASP A 179 -0.49 -23.74 -5.14
C ASP A 179 -1.80 -23.26 -4.51
N THR A 180 -2.09 -21.95 -4.58
CA THR A 180 -3.36 -21.35 -4.17
C THR A 180 -4.53 -21.94 -4.99
N ASN A 181 -4.33 -22.13 -6.29
CA ASN A 181 -5.32 -22.72 -7.16
C ASN A 181 -5.51 -24.22 -6.89
N ASP A 182 -4.43 -24.94 -6.64
CA ASP A 182 -4.44 -26.39 -6.42
C ASP A 182 -5.04 -26.76 -5.04
N LEU A 183 -4.89 -25.89 -4.04
CA LEU A 183 -5.43 -26.09 -2.69
C LEU A 183 -6.90 -25.67 -2.53
N ALA A 184 -7.56 -25.23 -3.60
CA ALA A 184 -8.99 -24.92 -3.54
C ALA A 184 -9.80 -26.12 -3.04
N VAL A 185 -10.71 -25.88 -2.09
CA VAL A 185 -11.45 -26.93 -1.41
C VAL A 185 -12.72 -27.25 -2.16
N LEU A 186 -12.78 -28.48 -2.72
CA LEU A 186 -13.98 -28.99 -3.35
C LEU A 186 -15.01 -29.45 -2.30
N VAL A 187 -16.25 -29.02 -2.47
CA VAL A 187 -17.41 -29.31 -1.64
C VAL A 187 -18.43 -30.10 -2.46
N GLU A 188 -18.91 -31.19 -1.92
CA GLU A 188 -19.72 -32.17 -2.64
C GLU A 188 -21.20 -31.84 -2.62
N THR A 189 -21.71 -31.24 -1.53
CA THR A 189 -23.12 -30.94 -1.33
C THR A 189 -23.37 -29.50 -0.86
N VAL A 190 -24.49 -28.92 -1.24
CA VAL A 190 -24.85 -27.54 -0.86
C VAL A 190 -25.08 -27.38 0.64
N GLU A 191 -25.53 -28.43 1.32
CA GLU A 191 -25.75 -28.44 2.76
C GLU A 191 -24.47 -28.23 3.56
N GLU A 192 -23.31 -28.61 3.00
CA GLU A 192 -22.01 -28.34 3.61
C GLU A 192 -21.67 -26.82 3.65
N LEU A 193 -22.32 -26.04 2.77
CA LEU A 193 -22.16 -24.58 2.64
C LEU A 193 -23.18 -23.78 3.47
N ASP A 194 -23.93 -24.44 4.37
CA ASP A 194 -24.87 -23.75 5.25
C ASP A 194 -24.19 -22.59 6.00
N GLY A 195 -24.85 -21.42 6.03
CA GLY A 195 -24.36 -20.17 6.58
C GLY A 195 -23.82 -19.20 5.53
N LEU A 196 -23.49 -19.67 4.32
CA LEU A 196 -23.12 -18.78 3.22
C LEU A 196 -24.35 -18.18 2.55
N SER A 197 -24.21 -16.98 2.00
CA SER A 197 -25.25 -16.33 1.19
C SER A 197 -25.47 -17.04 -0.15
N GLU A 198 -26.64 -16.85 -0.75
CA GLU A 198 -26.96 -17.40 -2.08
C GLU A 198 -25.92 -16.96 -3.14
N ASN A 199 -25.41 -15.73 -3.03
CA ASN A 199 -24.39 -15.21 -3.95
C ASN A 199 -23.04 -15.92 -3.79
N GLU A 200 -22.61 -16.18 -2.55
CA GLU A 200 -21.36 -16.91 -2.27
C GLU A 200 -21.46 -18.36 -2.74
N ILE A 201 -22.59 -19.01 -2.53
CA ILE A 201 -22.87 -20.38 -3.02
C ILE A 201 -22.87 -20.41 -4.54
N ALA A 202 -23.50 -19.42 -5.20
CA ALA A 202 -23.51 -19.34 -6.66
C ALA A 202 -22.11 -19.07 -7.23
N ALA A 203 -21.33 -18.22 -6.59
CA ALA A 203 -19.93 -17.97 -6.98
C ALA A 203 -19.06 -19.23 -6.86
N ALA A 204 -19.18 -19.96 -5.75
CA ALA A 204 -18.47 -21.23 -5.56
C ALA A 204 -18.85 -22.29 -6.61
N SER A 205 -20.14 -22.35 -6.99
CA SER A 205 -20.63 -23.24 -8.06
C SER A 205 -20.06 -22.83 -9.43
N SER A 206 -20.02 -21.53 -9.74
CA SER A 206 -19.44 -21.05 -11.01
C SER A 206 -17.97 -21.46 -11.12
N VAL A 207 -17.17 -21.20 -10.10
CA VAL A 207 -15.74 -21.56 -10.07
C VAL A 207 -15.54 -23.08 -10.22
N ALA A 208 -16.40 -23.88 -9.57
CA ALA A 208 -16.35 -25.33 -9.72
C ALA A 208 -16.65 -25.77 -11.16
N ASN A 209 -17.69 -25.23 -11.80
CA ASN A 209 -18.03 -25.51 -13.18
C ASN A 209 -16.91 -25.13 -14.16
N ASP A 210 -16.30 -23.94 -14.00
CA ASP A 210 -15.18 -23.46 -14.83
C ASP A 210 -13.96 -24.40 -14.76
N ARG A 211 -13.82 -25.12 -13.63
CA ARG A 211 -12.77 -26.12 -13.41
C ARG A 211 -13.21 -27.58 -13.67
N GLY A 212 -14.37 -27.79 -14.30
CA GLY A 212 -14.85 -29.11 -14.70
C GLY A 212 -15.47 -29.94 -13.58
N HIS A 213 -15.90 -29.33 -12.47
CA HIS A 213 -16.56 -29.96 -11.33
C HIS A 213 -18.05 -29.64 -11.31
N GLU A 214 -18.76 -29.97 -12.40
CA GLU A 214 -20.20 -29.71 -12.54
C GLU A 214 -21.02 -30.29 -11.37
N GLY A 215 -21.97 -29.51 -10.87
CA GLY A 215 -22.85 -29.89 -9.75
C GLY A 215 -22.19 -29.88 -8.37
N LYS A 216 -20.98 -29.32 -8.25
CA LYS A 216 -20.25 -29.15 -7.00
C LYS A 216 -19.91 -27.67 -6.76
N TRP A 217 -19.24 -27.39 -5.65
CA TRP A 217 -18.80 -26.06 -5.23
C TRP A 217 -17.31 -26.05 -4.96
N LEU A 218 -16.62 -24.98 -5.29
CA LEU A 218 -15.20 -24.87 -5.06
C LEU A 218 -14.89 -23.58 -4.26
N ILE A 219 -14.32 -23.74 -3.07
CA ILE A 219 -13.84 -22.63 -2.24
C ILE A 219 -12.38 -22.36 -2.57
N GLY A 220 -12.13 -21.25 -3.26
CA GLY A 220 -10.77 -20.81 -3.59
C GLY A 220 -10.02 -20.30 -2.36
N MET A 221 -8.70 -20.41 -2.38
CA MET A 221 -7.86 -19.82 -1.34
C MET A 221 -7.61 -18.33 -1.62
N VAL A 222 -7.36 -17.57 -0.57
CA VAL A 222 -6.93 -16.17 -0.64
C VAL A 222 -5.45 -16.03 -0.28
N ASN A 223 -4.85 -14.89 -0.51
CA ASN A 223 -3.41 -14.68 -0.36
C ASN A 223 -2.91 -14.47 1.09
N PHE A 224 -3.79 -14.45 2.09
CA PHE A 224 -3.45 -14.40 3.53
C PHE A 224 -3.91 -15.67 4.25
N THR A 225 -3.57 -15.82 5.54
CA THR A 225 -4.00 -16.95 6.37
C THR A 225 -5.50 -16.84 6.69
N GLY A 226 -6.22 -17.93 6.53
CA GLY A 226 -7.68 -17.97 6.69
C GLY A 226 -8.42 -17.75 5.38
N ASN A 227 -9.71 -17.51 5.48
CA ASN A 227 -10.62 -17.27 4.35
C ASN A 227 -11.88 -16.57 4.87
N PRO A 228 -12.42 -15.56 4.18
CA PRO A 228 -13.63 -14.85 4.62
C PRO A 228 -14.86 -15.76 4.86
N VAL A 229 -15.00 -16.85 4.13
CA VAL A 229 -16.12 -17.78 4.31
C VAL A 229 -16.16 -18.44 5.70
N LEU A 230 -15.03 -18.43 6.43
CA LEU A 230 -14.95 -18.99 7.78
C LEU A 230 -15.82 -18.21 8.78
N ASP A 231 -16.15 -16.96 8.49
CA ASP A 231 -16.94 -16.11 9.37
C ASP A 231 -18.42 -16.51 9.40
N SER A 232 -18.90 -17.08 8.29
CA SER A 232 -20.32 -17.41 8.09
C SER A 232 -20.62 -18.92 8.08
N LEU A 233 -19.66 -19.73 7.62
CA LEU A 233 -19.83 -21.16 7.38
C LEU A 233 -20.10 -21.92 8.67
N THR A 234 -21.27 -22.59 8.79
CA THR A 234 -21.66 -23.31 10.00
C THR A 234 -20.96 -24.66 10.16
N ASN A 235 -20.56 -25.30 9.06
CA ASN A 235 -19.90 -26.60 9.06
C ASN A 235 -18.44 -26.50 9.58
N ARG A 236 -18.22 -26.92 10.83
CA ARG A 236 -16.91 -26.82 11.51
C ARG A 236 -15.81 -27.63 10.81
N GLU A 237 -16.13 -28.83 10.31
CA GLU A 237 -15.13 -29.68 9.64
C GLU A 237 -14.70 -29.06 8.31
N LEU A 238 -15.61 -28.43 7.60
CA LEU A 238 -15.27 -27.71 6.37
C LEU A 238 -14.45 -26.44 6.68
N ARG A 239 -14.78 -25.68 7.74
CA ARG A 239 -13.91 -24.57 8.20
C ARG A 239 -12.48 -25.04 8.48
N LYS A 240 -12.33 -26.18 9.22
CA LYS A 240 -11.02 -26.77 9.49
C LYS A 240 -10.27 -27.12 8.21
N LYS A 241 -10.92 -27.82 7.27
CA LYS A 241 -10.34 -28.19 5.98
C LYS A 241 -9.83 -26.96 5.19
N ILE A 242 -10.62 -25.87 5.16
CA ILE A 242 -10.27 -24.63 4.49
C ILE A 242 -9.08 -23.95 5.17
N MET A 243 -9.06 -23.88 6.52
CA MET A 243 -7.93 -23.30 7.25
C MET A 243 -6.65 -24.09 7.05
N GLU A 244 -6.69 -25.42 7.13
CA GLU A 244 -5.54 -26.29 6.90
C GLU A 244 -5.01 -26.13 5.47
N ALA A 245 -5.86 -26.08 4.46
CA ALA A 245 -5.47 -25.78 3.09
C ALA A 245 -4.80 -24.39 2.97
N SER A 246 -5.35 -23.40 3.65
CA SER A 246 -4.77 -22.04 3.66
C SER A 246 -3.37 -22.00 4.26
N LEU A 247 -3.09 -22.79 5.30
CA LEU A 247 -1.77 -22.85 5.95
C LEU A 247 -0.72 -23.62 5.13
N LEU A 248 -1.15 -24.41 4.15
CA LEU A 248 -0.28 -25.24 3.31
C LEU A 248 0.18 -24.56 2.01
N LYS A 249 -0.27 -23.33 1.73
CA LYS A 249 0.08 -22.62 0.49
C LYS A 249 1.59 -22.54 0.31
N ALA A 250 2.09 -23.00 -0.84
CA ALA A 250 3.50 -23.07 -1.22
C ALA A 250 4.41 -23.69 -0.13
N ASN A 251 3.84 -24.59 0.69
CA ASN A 251 4.51 -25.28 1.81
C ASN A 251 4.44 -26.81 1.68
N ARG A 252 4.04 -27.32 0.54
CA ARG A 252 3.99 -28.74 0.24
C ARG A 252 5.29 -29.17 -0.45
N THR A 253 5.75 -30.39 -0.24
CA THR A 253 6.93 -30.94 -0.93
C THR A 253 6.55 -31.30 -2.39
N ASN A 254 6.36 -30.28 -3.22
CA ASN A 254 6.04 -30.38 -4.64
C ASN A 254 6.82 -29.30 -5.43
N GLU A 255 6.54 -29.17 -6.74
CA GLU A 255 7.18 -28.18 -7.61
C GLU A 255 6.90 -26.72 -7.22
N ASN A 256 5.84 -26.47 -6.45
CA ASN A 256 5.44 -25.14 -5.98
C ASN A 256 5.92 -24.83 -4.54
N ASP A 257 6.82 -25.64 -3.97
CA ASP A 257 7.36 -25.43 -2.62
C ASP A 257 8.29 -24.19 -2.58
N ASN A 258 7.90 -23.17 -1.82
CA ASN A 258 8.69 -21.95 -1.67
C ASN A 258 9.79 -22.03 -0.60
N LYS A 259 9.86 -23.09 0.20
CA LYS A 259 10.92 -23.20 1.24
C LYS A 259 12.33 -23.10 0.66
N PRO A 260 12.70 -23.83 -0.41
CA PRO A 260 14.03 -23.68 -1.02
C PRO A 260 14.25 -22.29 -1.62
N VAL A 261 13.21 -21.70 -2.21
CA VAL A 261 13.26 -20.39 -2.87
C VAL A 261 13.57 -19.30 -1.83
N LEU A 262 12.77 -19.22 -0.76
CA LEU A 262 12.94 -18.20 0.28
C LEU A 262 14.29 -18.35 1.02
N LEU A 263 14.75 -19.57 1.33
CA LEU A 263 16.05 -19.79 1.95
C LEU A 263 17.20 -19.26 1.08
N LYS A 264 17.09 -19.43 -0.23
CA LYS A 264 18.06 -18.88 -1.18
C LYS A 264 17.99 -17.36 -1.21
N MET A 265 16.78 -16.77 -1.27
CA MET A 265 16.58 -15.32 -1.27
C MET A 265 17.18 -14.66 -0.02
N VAL A 266 16.93 -15.22 1.16
CA VAL A 266 17.47 -14.69 2.42
C VAL A 266 19.00 -14.66 2.41
N LYS A 267 19.66 -15.74 1.93
CA LYS A 267 21.12 -15.81 1.79
C LYS A 267 21.65 -14.73 0.85
N LEU A 268 21.03 -14.57 -0.32
CA LEU A 268 21.44 -13.55 -1.31
C LEU A 268 21.22 -12.13 -0.79
N ARG A 269 20.13 -11.89 -0.06
CA ARG A 269 19.84 -10.58 0.57
C ARG A 269 20.88 -10.25 1.65
N ALA A 270 21.26 -11.22 2.48
CA ALA A 270 22.32 -11.03 3.47
C ALA A 270 23.68 -10.77 2.80
N GLU A 271 24.03 -11.50 1.73
CA GLU A 271 25.24 -11.24 0.94
C GLU A 271 25.21 -9.83 0.31
N ARG A 272 24.07 -9.44 -0.26
CA ARG A 272 23.89 -8.10 -0.82
C ARG A 272 24.12 -6.99 0.20
N ALA A 273 23.58 -7.13 1.41
CA ALA A 273 23.76 -6.15 2.48
C ALA A 273 25.23 -5.96 2.84
N ARG A 274 26.03 -7.02 2.84
CA ARG A 274 27.48 -6.95 3.10
C ARG A 274 28.24 -6.11 2.06
N LEU A 275 27.81 -6.08 0.80
CA LEU A 275 28.42 -5.21 -0.21
C LEU A 275 28.30 -3.72 0.20
N PHE A 276 27.22 -3.36 0.90
CA PHE A 276 26.97 -2.01 1.43
C PHE A 276 27.59 -1.76 2.81
N GLY A 277 28.38 -2.70 3.34
CA GLY A 277 28.98 -2.58 4.67
C GLY A 277 27.94 -2.74 5.80
N LYS A 278 26.80 -3.37 5.51
CA LYS A 278 25.77 -3.70 6.49
C LYS A 278 25.84 -5.17 6.85
N GLU A 279 25.53 -5.50 8.10
CA GLU A 279 25.54 -6.89 8.55
C GLU A 279 24.30 -7.65 8.06
N THR A 280 23.15 -6.96 8.02
CA THR A 280 21.87 -7.58 7.70
C THR A 280 21.13 -6.80 6.61
N HIS A 281 20.21 -7.48 5.92
CA HIS A 281 19.34 -6.84 4.94
C HIS A 281 18.42 -5.80 5.60
N ALA A 282 17.94 -6.05 6.82
CA ALA A 282 17.12 -5.11 7.57
C ALA A 282 17.87 -3.79 7.85
N GLU A 283 19.16 -3.85 8.23
CA GLU A 283 19.96 -2.64 8.40
C GLU A 283 20.10 -1.84 7.10
N HIS A 284 20.24 -2.52 5.97
CA HIS A 284 20.35 -1.83 4.68
C HIS A 284 19.03 -1.13 4.31
N VAL A 285 17.91 -1.82 4.41
CA VAL A 285 16.59 -1.29 3.99
C VAL A 285 16.10 -0.21 4.94
N ILE A 286 16.16 -0.46 6.26
CA ILE A 286 15.59 0.44 7.27
C ILE A 286 16.42 1.72 7.45
N ALA A 287 17.70 1.73 7.08
CA ALA A 287 18.56 2.90 7.19
C ALA A 287 18.04 4.17 6.50
N VAL A 288 17.21 4.02 5.45
CA VAL A 288 16.62 5.13 4.69
C VAL A 288 15.14 5.39 5.05
N GLN A 289 14.60 4.65 6.02
CA GLN A 289 13.24 4.81 6.52
C GLN A 289 13.21 5.73 7.75
N THR A 290 12.01 6.11 8.21
CA THR A 290 11.87 6.94 9.42
C THR A 290 12.32 6.22 10.68
N ALA A 291 12.20 4.90 10.71
CA ALA A 291 12.70 4.06 11.82
C ALA A 291 14.23 4.04 11.93
N GLN A 292 14.98 4.30 10.84
CA GLN A 292 16.44 4.42 10.75
C GLN A 292 17.25 3.18 11.16
N HIS A 293 16.78 2.39 12.13
CA HIS A 293 17.49 1.21 12.60
C HIS A 293 16.51 0.07 12.98
N PRO A 294 16.84 -1.20 12.69
CA PRO A 294 15.98 -2.33 13.05
C PRO A 294 15.63 -2.41 14.53
N ASP A 295 16.54 -2.01 15.43
CA ASP A 295 16.31 -2.04 16.88
C ASP A 295 15.12 -1.17 17.30
N ASN A 296 14.88 -0.03 16.63
CA ASN A 296 13.73 0.82 16.91
C ASN A 296 12.43 0.10 16.58
N VAL A 297 12.41 -0.66 15.49
CA VAL A 297 11.26 -1.48 15.09
C VAL A 297 11.06 -2.64 16.07
N HIS A 298 12.13 -3.36 16.39
CA HIS A 298 12.09 -4.44 17.38
C HIS A 298 11.56 -3.95 18.73
N ALA A 299 12.03 -2.80 19.22
CA ALA A 299 11.56 -2.20 20.48
C ALA A 299 10.06 -1.89 20.45
N MET A 300 9.55 -1.33 19.34
CA MET A 300 8.13 -1.06 19.18
C MET A 300 7.30 -2.35 19.19
N LEU A 301 7.66 -3.35 18.36
CA LEU A 301 6.91 -4.61 18.28
C LEU A 301 6.88 -5.32 19.64
N ARG A 302 8.01 -5.39 20.35
CA ARG A 302 8.11 -5.99 21.70
C ARG A 302 7.28 -5.23 22.74
N LYS A 303 7.08 -3.94 22.58
CA LYS A 303 6.23 -3.13 23.47
C LYS A 303 4.75 -3.44 23.29
N ILE A 304 4.31 -3.73 22.07
CA ILE A 304 2.90 -3.98 21.74
C ILE A 304 2.50 -5.44 21.98
N ALA A 305 3.36 -6.39 21.64
CA ALA A 305 3.06 -7.82 21.61
C ALA A 305 2.42 -8.39 22.91
N PRO A 306 2.93 -8.09 24.15
CA PRO A 306 2.33 -8.66 25.34
C PRO A 306 0.87 -8.26 25.59
N ALA A 307 0.50 -7.02 25.23
CA ALA A 307 -0.87 -6.54 25.39
C ALA A 307 -1.79 -7.14 24.32
N ALA A 308 -1.32 -7.27 23.08
CA ALA A 308 -2.07 -7.89 22.00
C ALA A 308 -2.42 -9.35 22.32
N VAL A 309 -1.43 -10.14 22.75
CA VAL A 309 -1.65 -11.56 23.11
C VAL A 309 -2.57 -11.70 24.32
N ARG A 310 -2.39 -10.89 25.35
CA ARG A 310 -3.30 -10.89 26.52
C ARG A 310 -4.74 -10.60 26.11
N ASN A 311 -4.96 -9.63 25.22
CA ASN A 311 -6.30 -9.32 24.73
C ASN A 311 -6.83 -10.45 23.84
N ALA A 312 -6.02 -11.03 22.95
CA ALA A 312 -6.44 -12.19 22.16
C ALA A 312 -6.84 -13.40 23.03
N GLN A 313 -6.13 -13.62 24.14
CA GLN A 313 -6.51 -14.66 25.11
C GLN A 313 -7.87 -14.38 25.77
N ALA A 314 -8.12 -13.12 26.16
CA ALA A 314 -9.40 -12.71 26.73
C ALA A 314 -10.55 -12.82 25.70
N GLU A 315 -10.27 -12.44 24.45
CA GLU A 315 -11.21 -12.62 23.33
C GLU A 315 -11.51 -14.11 23.11
N ALA A 316 -10.50 -14.98 23.09
CA ALA A 316 -10.69 -16.44 22.98
C ALA A 316 -11.58 -17.00 24.10
N ASP A 317 -11.42 -16.51 25.33
CA ASP A 317 -12.26 -16.92 26.47
C ASP A 317 -13.73 -16.51 26.26
N ASP A 318 -14.00 -15.35 25.66
CA ASP A 318 -15.34 -14.91 25.31
C ASP A 318 -15.94 -15.75 24.17
N LEU A 319 -15.15 -16.01 23.12
CA LEU A 319 -15.57 -16.88 22.02
C LEU A 319 -15.87 -18.31 22.51
N LYS A 320 -15.05 -18.84 23.43
CA LYS A 320 -15.24 -20.14 24.05
C LYS A 320 -16.56 -20.24 24.81
N LYS A 321 -16.99 -19.17 25.49
CA LYS A 321 -18.32 -19.13 26.16
C LYS A 321 -19.46 -19.28 25.17
N SER A 322 -19.38 -18.62 24.02
CA SER A 322 -20.38 -18.74 22.95
C SER A 322 -20.34 -20.10 22.25
N ALA A 323 -19.11 -20.65 22.07
CA ALA A 323 -18.91 -21.95 21.40
C ALA A 323 -19.26 -23.17 22.26
N GLY A 324 -19.09 -23.07 23.58
CA GLY A 324 -19.16 -24.21 24.50
C GLY A 324 -17.97 -25.19 24.39
N THR A 325 -16.93 -24.85 23.65
CA THR A 325 -15.71 -25.63 23.43
C THR A 325 -14.50 -24.73 23.25
N ASP A 326 -13.29 -25.31 23.29
CA ASP A 326 -12.09 -24.56 22.98
C ASP A 326 -12.10 -24.05 21.54
N ILE A 327 -11.53 -22.85 21.37
CA ILE A 327 -11.48 -22.15 20.08
C ILE A 327 -10.18 -22.51 19.36
N GLU A 328 -10.33 -22.98 18.14
CA GLU A 328 -9.23 -23.20 17.21
C GLU A 328 -9.19 -22.08 16.15
N SER A 329 -8.12 -22.00 15.38
CA SER A 329 -7.96 -20.95 14.38
C SER A 329 -9.10 -20.91 13.34
N TRP A 330 -9.68 -22.07 12.98
CA TRP A 330 -10.82 -22.17 12.06
C TRP A 330 -12.18 -21.83 12.70
N ASP A 331 -12.23 -21.67 14.01
CA ASP A 331 -13.45 -21.31 14.75
C ASP A 331 -13.54 -19.80 15.00
N TRP A 332 -12.38 -19.11 14.98
CA TRP A 332 -12.27 -17.74 15.44
C TRP A 332 -13.23 -16.79 14.73
N GLY A 333 -13.20 -16.71 13.39
CA GLY A 333 -14.06 -15.82 12.62
C GLY A 333 -15.54 -16.07 12.90
N PHE A 334 -15.97 -17.34 12.84
CA PHE A 334 -17.36 -17.72 13.04
C PHE A 334 -17.92 -17.30 14.41
N TYR A 335 -17.18 -17.54 15.48
CA TYR A 335 -17.64 -17.12 16.81
C TYR A 335 -17.45 -15.64 17.09
N THR A 336 -16.51 -14.98 16.42
CA THR A 336 -16.39 -13.52 16.45
C THR A 336 -17.67 -12.85 15.97
N GLU A 337 -18.24 -13.29 14.82
CA GLU A 337 -19.48 -12.72 14.31
C GLU A 337 -20.68 -12.98 15.23
N LYS A 338 -20.77 -14.17 15.83
CA LYS A 338 -21.80 -14.45 16.84
C LYS A 338 -21.69 -13.54 18.07
N VAL A 339 -20.50 -13.41 18.64
CA VAL A 339 -20.28 -12.56 19.82
C VAL A 339 -20.48 -11.08 19.47
N ARG A 340 -20.11 -10.65 18.26
CA ARG A 340 -20.35 -9.29 17.78
C ARG A 340 -21.84 -8.96 17.75
N LEU A 341 -22.65 -9.87 17.21
CA LEU A 341 -24.10 -9.70 17.17
C LEU A 341 -24.69 -9.72 18.60
N GLU A 342 -24.28 -10.67 19.44
CA GLU A 342 -24.78 -10.82 20.83
C GLU A 342 -24.45 -9.61 21.71
N LYS A 343 -23.20 -9.09 21.64
CA LYS A 343 -22.72 -8.01 22.53
C LYS A 343 -23.04 -6.59 22.05
N TYR A 344 -22.96 -6.39 20.73
CA TYR A 344 -23.00 -5.04 20.16
C TYR A 344 -24.21 -4.80 19.27
N ASN A 345 -25.04 -5.81 19.02
CA ASN A 345 -26.23 -5.70 18.15
C ASN A 345 -25.90 -5.06 16.78
N ILE A 346 -24.72 -5.38 16.22
CA ILE A 346 -24.27 -4.89 14.92
C ILE A 346 -24.68 -5.90 13.85
N ASP A 347 -25.54 -5.45 12.96
CA ASP A 347 -25.92 -6.16 11.73
C ASP A 347 -25.48 -5.31 10.53
N THR A 348 -24.33 -5.63 9.97
CA THR A 348 -23.73 -4.88 8.86
C THR A 348 -24.60 -4.86 7.61
N THR A 349 -25.42 -5.89 7.39
CA THR A 349 -26.32 -5.97 6.25
C THR A 349 -27.43 -4.91 6.31
N LYS A 350 -27.93 -4.63 7.50
CA LYS A 350 -28.93 -3.56 7.73
C LYS A 350 -28.34 -2.15 7.61
N MET A 351 -27.02 -1.99 7.75
CA MET A 351 -26.36 -0.70 7.65
C MET A 351 -26.12 -0.28 6.19
N ARG A 352 -25.85 -1.24 5.29
CA ARG A 352 -25.53 -0.96 3.87
C ARG A 352 -26.49 0.01 3.16
N PRO A 353 -27.82 -0.03 3.37
CA PRO A 353 -28.75 0.93 2.76
C PRO A 353 -28.51 2.41 3.10
N TYR A 354 -27.76 2.69 4.17
CA TYR A 354 -27.36 4.04 4.60
C TYR A 354 -26.05 4.51 3.99
N PHE A 355 -25.33 3.65 3.27
CA PHE A 355 -23.99 3.88 2.76
C PHE A 355 -23.98 3.82 1.22
N GLU A 356 -24.78 4.69 0.60
CA GLU A 356 -24.83 4.82 -0.84
C GLU A 356 -23.60 5.59 -1.34
N LEU A 357 -22.87 5.04 -2.34
CA LEU A 357 -21.57 5.52 -2.82
C LEU A 357 -21.52 7.01 -3.12
N GLU A 358 -22.51 7.56 -3.84
CA GLU A 358 -22.50 8.98 -4.22
C GLU A 358 -22.63 9.89 -2.99
N ARG A 359 -23.43 9.50 -2.01
CA ARG A 359 -23.54 10.22 -0.74
C ARG A 359 -22.26 10.13 0.08
N VAL A 360 -21.68 8.93 0.18
CA VAL A 360 -20.42 8.75 0.90
C VAL A 360 -19.31 9.59 0.26
N LEU A 361 -19.27 9.65 -1.08
CA LEU A 361 -18.28 10.45 -1.80
C LEU A 361 -18.52 11.95 -1.60
N HIS A 362 -19.71 12.44 -1.90
CA HIS A 362 -20.01 13.90 -1.91
C HIS A 362 -20.24 14.45 -0.50
N ASP A 363 -21.11 13.80 0.27
CA ASP A 363 -21.56 14.29 1.57
C ASP A 363 -20.67 13.80 2.73
N GLY A 364 -19.77 12.82 2.47
CA GLY A 364 -18.79 12.30 3.41
C GLY A 364 -17.38 12.79 3.07
N VAL A 365 -16.76 12.18 2.08
CA VAL A 365 -15.35 12.39 1.70
C VAL A 365 -15.07 13.83 1.27
N PHE A 366 -15.81 14.33 0.27
CA PHE A 366 -15.63 15.69 -0.25
C PHE A 366 -16.05 16.74 0.77
N PHE A 367 -17.11 16.48 1.55
CA PHE A 367 -17.53 17.36 2.62
C PHE A 367 -16.45 17.54 3.69
N ALA A 368 -15.85 16.45 4.18
CA ALA A 368 -14.77 16.52 5.17
C ALA A 368 -13.56 17.29 4.64
N ALA A 369 -13.13 17.00 3.41
CA ALA A 369 -12.03 17.71 2.76
C ALA A 369 -12.32 19.21 2.55
N SER A 370 -13.55 19.56 2.15
CA SER A 370 -13.96 20.94 1.99
C SER A 370 -13.93 21.71 3.31
N LYS A 371 -14.40 21.09 4.40
CA LYS A 371 -14.37 21.69 5.74
C LYS A 371 -12.94 21.95 6.24
N LEU A 372 -12.06 20.94 6.06
CA LEU A 372 -10.68 21.01 6.55
C LEU A 372 -9.79 21.92 5.71
N PHE A 373 -9.85 21.79 4.39
CA PHE A 373 -8.84 22.35 3.52
C PHE A 373 -9.35 23.46 2.59
N GLY A 374 -10.67 23.71 2.56
CA GLY A 374 -11.25 24.72 1.67
C GLY A 374 -11.14 24.39 0.20
N ILE A 375 -11.25 23.12 -0.13
CA ILE A 375 -11.24 22.66 -1.51
C ILE A 375 -12.65 22.22 -1.93
N THR A 376 -12.96 22.41 -3.19
CA THR A 376 -14.26 22.07 -3.80
C THR A 376 -14.05 21.13 -4.96
N PHE A 377 -15.06 20.30 -5.25
CA PHE A 377 -14.99 19.27 -6.29
C PHE A 377 -16.11 19.48 -7.31
N LYS A 378 -15.73 19.48 -8.59
CA LYS A 378 -16.68 19.61 -9.71
C LYS A 378 -16.44 18.51 -10.72
N GLU A 379 -17.43 17.66 -10.95
CA GLU A 379 -17.34 16.61 -11.96
C GLU A 379 -17.13 17.17 -13.38
N ARG A 380 -16.25 16.53 -14.16
CA ARG A 380 -15.83 16.91 -15.50
C ARG A 380 -16.06 15.76 -16.48
N PRO A 381 -17.34 15.47 -16.84
CA PRO A 381 -17.67 14.40 -17.78
C PRO A 381 -17.19 14.68 -19.21
N ASP A 382 -16.74 15.89 -19.49
CA ASP A 382 -16.13 16.31 -20.75
C ASP A 382 -14.66 15.84 -20.90
N LEU A 383 -14.00 15.42 -19.82
CA LEU A 383 -12.63 14.92 -19.85
C LEU A 383 -12.60 13.40 -20.07
N VAL A 384 -11.85 12.97 -21.09
CA VAL A 384 -11.69 11.55 -21.39
C VAL A 384 -10.62 10.95 -20.50
N THR A 385 -11.00 9.94 -19.72
CA THR A 385 -10.10 9.16 -18.84
C THR A 385 -9.64 7.87 -19.53
N TYR A 386 -8.82 7.07 -18.85
CA TYR A 386 -8.29 5.81 -19.36
C TYR A 386 -9.33 4.66 -19.43
N HIS A 387 -10.46 4.79 -18.72
CA HIS A 387 -11.55 3.83 -18.71
C HIS A 387 -12.90 4.56 -18.62
N PRO A 388 -13.97 4.10 -19.31
CA PRO A 388 -15.27 4.78 -19.31
C PRO A 388 -15.93 4.94 -17.93
N GLU A 389 -15.61 4.07 -16.97
CA GLU A 389 -16.14 4.12 -15.61
C GLU A 389 -15.29 4.96 -14.65
N ALA A 390 -14.10 5.39 -15.07
CA ALA A 390 -13.26 6.30 -14.28
C ALA A 390 -13.78 7.74 -14.48
N ARG A 391 -14.17 8.39 -13.38
CA ARG A 391 -14.79 9.73 -13.36
C ARG A 391 -13.77 10.78 -12.99
N ALA A 392 -13.75 11.90 -13.69
CA ALA A 392 -12.86 13.02 -13.42
C ALA A 392 -13.57 14.12 -12.62
N PHE A 393 -12.89 14.67 -11.59
CA PHE A 393 -13.36 15.78 -10.78
C PHE A 393 -12.28 16.87 -10.72
N GLU A 394 -12.66 18.08 -11.12
CA GLU A 394 -11.82 19.27 -10.95
C GLU A 394 -11.79 19.66 -9.48
N VAL A 395 -10.59 19.84 -8.93
CA VAL A 395 -10.36 20.25 -7.55
C VAL A 395 -9.92 21.72 -7.56
N ASN A 396 -10.66 22.57 -6.85
CA ASN A 396 -10.39 24.00 -6.76
C ASN A 396 -10.36 24.46 -5.30
N ASN A 397 -9.61 25.52 -5.01
CA ASN A 397 -9.76 26.26 -3.77
C ASN A 397 -11.11 27.00 -3.73
N GLU A 398 -11.54 27.46 -2.55
CA GLU A 398 -12.79 28.24 -2.40
C GLU A 398 -12.81 29.54 -3.21
N ASP A 399 -11.66 30.12 -3.53
CA ASP A 399 -11.53 31.31 -4.38
C ASP A 399 -11.58 30.98 -5.88
N GLY A 400 -11.78 29.72 -6.25
CA GLY A 400 -11.85 29.23 -7.63
C GLY A 400 -10.49 28.96 -8.28
N THR A 401 -9.38 29.13 -7.57
CA THR A 401 -8.05 28.77 -8.11
C THR A 401 -7.91 27.26 -8.20
N LYS A 402 -7.32 26.77 -9.31
CA LYS A 402 -7.16 25.35 -9.58
C LYS A 402 -6.14 24.70 -8.64
N VAL A 403 -6.51 23.55 -8.08
CA VAL A 403 -5.63 22.70 -7.24
C VAL A 403 -5.15 21.49 -8.03
N GLY A 404 -6.02 20.78 -8.73
CA GLY A 404 -5.68 19.58 -9.48
C GLY A 404 -6.88 18.90 -10.12
N LEU A 405 -6.65 17.66 -10.56
CA LEU A 405 -7.69 16.80 -11.12
C LEU A 405 -7.70 15.47 -10.36
N PHE A 406 -8.85 15.05 -9.86
CA PHE A 406 -9.09 13.77 -9.24
C PHE A 406 -9.77 12.81 -10.21
N ILE A 407 -9.23 11.61 -10.39
CA ILE A 407 -9.85 10.54 -11.15
C ILE A 407 -10.26 9.43 -10.20
N ALA A 408 -11.57 9.14 -10.15
CA ALA A 408 -12.19 8.15 -9.29
C ALA A 408 -12.52 6.90 -10.12
N ASP A 409 -11.82 5.80 -9.88
CA ASP A 409 -12.04 4.51 -10.52
C ASP A 409 -12.38 3.46 -9.46
N PHE A 410 -13.65 3.37 -9.11
CA PHE A 410 -14.10 2.65 -7.91
C PHE A 410 -14.54 1.21 -8.15
N TYR A 411 -14.96 0.86 -9.37
CA TYR A 411 -15.54 -0.46 -9.62
C TYR A 411 -14.48 -1.51 -9.95
N THR A 412 -14.72 -2.73 -9.47
CA THR A 412 -13.94 -3.91 -9.85
C THR A 412 -14.24 -4.33 -11.30
N ARG A 413 -13.26 -4.93 -11.95
CA ARG A 413 -13.37 -5.60 -13.26
C ARG A 413 -12.25 -6.61 -13.44
N ASP A 414 -12.40 -7.56 -14.33
CA ASP A 414 -11.43 -8.63 -14.56
C ASP A 414 -10.05 -8.12 -15.01
N SER A 415 -10.01 -6.99 -15.72
CA SER A 415 -8.79 -6.32 -16.17
C SER A 415 -8.12 -5.45 -15.10
N LYS A 416 -8.65 -5.39 -13.86
CA LYS A 416 -8.15 -4.54 -12.79
C LYS A 416 -7.52 -5.36 -11.68
N ARG A 417 -6.32 -4.96 -11.26
CA ARG A 417 -5.61 -5.56 -10.12
C ARG A 417 -6.45 -5.44 -8.84
N GLY A 418 -6.38 -6.47 -8.00
CA GLY A 418 -7.05 -6.48 -6.70
C GLY A 418 -6.41 -5.53 -5.68
N GLY A 419 -7.18 -5.18 -4.64
CA GLY A 419 -6.82 -4.20 -3.62
C GLY A 419 -7.30 -2.79 -3.97
N ALA A 420 -6.77 -1.80 -3.25
CA ALA A 420 -7.01 -0.38 -3.53
C ALA A 420 -5.67 0.35 -3.55
N TRP A 421 -5.58 1.45 -4.28
CA TRP A 421 -4.36 2.24 -4.36
C TRP A 421 -4.61 3.63 -4.95
N MET A 422 -3.73 4.55 -4.58
CA MET A 422 -3.57 5.85 -5.21
C MET A 422 -2.35 5.85 -6.12
N ASN A 423 -2.42 6.51 -7.28
CA ASN A 423 -1.28 6.87 -8.09
C ASN A 423 -1.46 8.23 -8.76
N ASN A 424 -0.35 8.84 -9.18
CA ASN A 424 -0.38 10.06 -9.97
C ASN A 424 -0.21 9.76 -11.46
N LEU A 425 -0.88 10.53 -12.30
CA LEU A 425 -0.59 10.66 -13.73
C LEU A 425 0.27 11.89 -14.02
N VAL A 426 0.17 12.90 -13.15
CA VAL A 426 0.99 14.11 -13.15
C VAL A 426 1.27 14.46 -11.69
N ASP A 427 2.55 14.65 -11.35
CA ASP A 427 2.97 15.08 -10.03
C ASP A 427 2.92 16.62 -9.91
N GLN A 428 2.44 17.12 -8.77
CA GLN A 428 2.52 18.55 -8.48
C GLN A 428 3.97 18.99 -8.42
N ASN A 429 4.35 20.06 -9.12
CA ASN A 429 5.64 20.71 -8.92
C ASN A 429 5.65 22.13 -9.48
N PHE A 430 6.48 22.98 -8.89
CA PHE A 430 6.66 24.35 -9.39
C PHE A 430 7.73 24.44 -10.49
N LEU A 431 8.62 23.46 -10.61
CA LEU A 431 9.69 23.45 -11.63
C LEU A 431 9.09 23.47 -13.04
N PHE A 432 8.10 22.66 -13.29
CA PHE A 432 7.38 22.59 -14.57
C PHE A 432 6.02 23.28 -14.53
N LYS A 433 5.64 23.89 -13.38
CA LYS A 433 4.32 24.51 -13.14
C LYS A 433 3.16 23.54 -13.37
N GLN A 434 3.32 22.31 -12.90
CA GLN A 434 2.33 21.24 -13.04
C GLN A 434 1.39 21.21 -11.85
N LEU A 435 0.10 21.03 -12.12
CA LEU A 435 -0.91 20.67 -11.14
C LEU A 435 -1.09 19.15 -11.13
N PRO A 436 -1.39 18.54 -9.98
CA PRO A 436 -1.48 17.09 -9.87
C PRO A 436 -2.71 16.54 -10.58
N VAL A 437 -2.54 15.37 -11.21
CA VAL A 437 -3.62 14.51 -11.66
C VAL A 437 -3.51 13.21 -10.89
N VAL A 438 -4.43 13.00 -9.95
CA VAL A 438 -4.41 11.91 -8.97
C VAL A 438 -5.51 10.91 -9.29
N VAL A 439 -5.20 9.64 -9.22
CA VAL A 439 -6.14 8.54 -9.45
C VAL A 439 -6.30 7.74 -8.15
N ASN A 440 -7.55 7.50 -7.75
CA ASN A 440 -7.86 6.48 -6.74
C ASN A 440 -8.54 5.29 -7.41
N ASN A 441 -7.99 4.11 -7.18
CA ASN A 441 -8.51 2.84 -7.64
C ASN A 441 -9.04 2.04 -6.45
N LEU A 442 -10.30 1.58 -6.56
CA LEU A 442 -10.94 0.65 -5.63
C LEU A 442 -11.46 -0.58 -6.40
N ASN A 443 -11.94 -1.56 -5.67
CA ASN A 443 -12.54 -2.78 -6.22
C ASN A 443 -13.92 -3.04 -5.63
N ILE A 444 -14.81 -2.03 -5.68
CA ILE A 444 -16.22 -2.12 -5.23
C ILE A 444 -17.00 -2.96 -6.25
N PRO A 445 -17.76 -3.97 -5.81
CA PRO A 445 -18.63 -4.73 -6.69
C PRO A 445 -19.68 -3.84 -7.37
N LYS A 446 -19.76 -3.91 -8.70
CA LYS A 446 -20.74 -3.10 -9.46
C LYS A 446 -22.14 -3.67 -9.28
N PRO A 447 -23.12 -2.84 -8.87
CA PRO A 447 -24.49 -3.30 -8.73
C PRO A 447 -25.12 -3.56 -10.10
N PRO A 448 -26.23 -4.32 -10.17
CA PRO A 448 -27.04 -4.42 -11.39
C PRO A 448 -27.44 -3.05 -11.92
N ALA A 449 -27.59 -2.94 -13.25
CA ALA A 449 -27.95 -1.67 -13.90
C ALA A 449 -29.20 -1.02 -13.28
N GLY A 450 -29.09 0.25 -12.94
CA GLY A 450 -30.18 1.04 -12.33
C GLY A 450 -30.36 0.83 -10.82
N LYS A 451 -29.48 0.09 -10.15
CA LYS A 451 -29.47 -0.04 -8.70
C LYS A 451 -28.34 0.82 -8.11
N PRO A 452 -28.54 1.40 -6.90
CA PRO A 452 -27.49 2.15 -6.22
C PRO A 452 -26.37 1.23 -5.77
N THR A 453 -25.15 1.77 -5.70
CA THR A 453 -24.00 1.07 -5.07
C THR A 453 -24.07 1.29 -3.57
N LEU A 454 -24.35 0.22 -2.82
CA LEU A 454 -24.43 0.25 -1.37
C LEU A 454 -23.16 -0.36 -0.77
N LEU A 455 -22.39 0.45 -0.06
CA LEU A 455 -21.08 0.10 0.47
C LEU A 455 -21.18 -0.69 1.77
N THR A 456 -20.17 -1.51 2.01
CA THR A 456 -19.84 -2.02 3.35
C THR A 456 -19.09 -0.95 4.14
N TYR A 457 -18.99 -1.12 5.45
CA TYR A 457 -18.20 -0.22 6.28
C TYR A 457 -16.70 -0.27 5.91
N ASP A 458 -16.19 -1.44 5.53
CA ASP A 458 -14.81 -1.63 5.06
C ASP A 458 -14.54 -0.88 3.75
N GLU A 459 -15.47 -0.94 2.78
CA GLU A 459 -15.37 -0.19 1.53
C GLU A 459 -15.40 1.33 1.77
N ILE A 460 -16.15 1.82 2.76
CA ILE A 460 -16.10 3.24 3.16
C ILE A 460 -14.72 3.57 3.75
N THR A 461 -14.19 2.71 4.62
CA THR A 461 -12.87 2.90 5.21
C THR A 461 -11.81 3.00 4.13
N THR A 462 -11.83 2.07 3.17
CA THR A 462 -10.93 2.08 2.02
C THR A 462 -11.07 3.35 1.19
N LEU A 463 -12.30 3.81 0.93
CA LEU A 463 -12.54 5.05 0.16
C LEU A 463 -11.96 6.29 0.87
N PHE A 464 -12.14 6.41 2.19
CA PHE A 464 -11.54 7.51 2.96
C PHE A 464 -10.01 7.39 3.00
N HIS A 465 -9.47 6.18 3.15
CA HIS A 465 -8.03 5.90 3.15
C HIS A 465 -7.39 6.36 1.83
N GLU A 466 -7.83 5.83 0.70
CA GLU A 466 -7.27 6.18 -0.61
C GLU A 466 -7.42 7.67 -0.94
N PHE A 467 -8.53 8.26 -0.50
CA PHE A 467 -8.70 9.70 -0.64
C PHE A 467 -7.75 10.50 0.25
N GLY A 468 -7.32 9.96 1.39
CA GLY A 468 -6.25 10.55 2.22
C GLY A 468 -4.92 10.65 1.48
N HIS A 469 -4.54 9.61 0.72
CA HIS A 469 -3.40 9.69 -0.20
C HIS A 469 -3.63 10.75 -1.30
N ALA A 470 -4.84 10.82 -1.86
CA ALA A 470 -5.17 11.83 -2.86
C ALA A 470 -5.03 13.26 -2.31
N ILE A 471 -5.49 13.50 -1.09
CA ILE A 471 -5.30 14.78 -0.38
C ILE A 471 -3.81 15.13 -0.23
N HIS A 472 -2.96 14.16 0.09
CA HIS A 472 -1.51 14.37 0.16
C HIS A 472 -0.94 14.77 -1.21
N GLY A 473 -1.42 14.16 -2.31
CA GLY A 473 -1.08 14.54 -3.67
C GLY A 473 -1.54 15.96 -4.05
N PHE A 474 -2.79 16.32 -3.76
CA PHE A 474 -3.36 17.61 -4.10
C PHE A 474 -2.77 18.80 -3.35
N LEU A 475 -2.49 18.60 -2.06
CA LEU A 475 -2.05 19.68 -1.19
C LEU A 475 -0.56 19.90 -1.18
N SER A 476 0.21 19.05 -1.86
CA SER A 476 1.66 19.22 -2.05
C SER A 476 1.98 20.57 -2.70
N GLN A 477 3.02 21.24 -2.21
CA GLN A 477 3.47 22.54 -2.69
C GLN A 477 5.00 22.56 -2.72
N VAL A 478 5.56 21.74 -3.60
CA VAL A 478 6.99 21.52 -3.72
C VAL A 478 7.53 21.99 -5.07
N LYS A 479 8.80 22.34 -5.11
CA LYS A 479 9.46 22.79 -6.34
C LYS A 479 9.73 21.63 -7.30
N TYR A 480 10.07 20.45 -6.76
CA TYR A 480 10.60 19.34 -7.55
C TYR A 480 9.67 18.12 -7.55
N PRO A 481 9.45 17.46 -8.71
CA PRO A 481 8.57 16.30 -8.80
C PRO A 481 9.03 15.13 -7.93
N ARG A 482 10.35 14.92 -7.76
CA ARG A 482 10.90 13.82 -6.95
C ARG A 482 10.46 13.82 -5.48
N VAL A 483 10.04 14.95 -4.98
CA VAL A 483 9.58 15.11 -3.57
C VAL A 483 8.10 15.50 -3.47
N SER A 484 7.32 15.26 -4.54
CA SER A 484 5.90 15.61 -4.57
C SER A 484 5.02 14.63 -3.80
N GLY A 485 4.03 15.15 -3.09
CA GLY A 485 2.94 14.39 -2.49
C GLY A 485 3.40 13.18 -1.67
N THR A 486 3.04 12.00 -2.13
CA THR A 486 3.31 10.72 -1.46
C THR A 486 4.76 10.20 -1.65
N SER A 487 5.67 11.00 -2.24
CA SER A 487 7.10 10.66 -2.40
C SER A 487 7.89 10.79 -1.09
N VAL A 488 7.40 10.17 -0.02
CA VAL A 488 7.97 10.11 1.33
C VAL A 488 8.52 8.72 1.64
N GLN A 489 9.08 8.51 2.84
CA GLN A 489 9.50 7.18 3.28
C GLN A 489 8.31 6.22 3.37
N ARG A 490 8.55 4.93 3.08
CA ARG A 490 7.51 3.90 3.03
C ARG A 490 6.81 3.70 4.38
N ASP A 491 7.53 3.80 5.49
CA ASP A 491 6.97 3.68 6.84
C ASP A 491 6.29 4.97 7.35
N PHE A 492 6.13 5.96 6.45
CA PHE A 492 5.42 7.22 6.72
C PHE A 492 4.24 7.44 5.77
N VAL A 493 4.27 6.85 4.58
CA VAL A 493 3.30 7.14 3.50
C VAL A 493 1.86 6.83 3.88
N GLU A 494 1.64 5.80 4.71
CA GLU A 494 0.30 5.41 5.18
C GLU A 494 -0.26 6.32 6.28
N PHE A 495 0.57 7.13 6.91
CA PHE A 495 0.15 7.98 8.03
C PHE A 495 -0.95 8.99 7.64
N PRO A 496 -0.83 9.80 6.58
CA PRO A 496 -1.88 10.75 6.21
C PRO A 496 -3.18 10.08 5.78
N SER A 497 -3.12 8.92 5.11
CA SER A 497 -4.30 8.16 4.69
C SER A 497 -5.06 7.57 5.88
N GLN A 498 -4.35 6.98 6.84
CA GLN A 498 -4.92 6.47 8.08
C GLN A 498 -5.56 7.59 8.93
N VAL A 499 -4.97 8.77 8.98
CA VAL A 499 -5.60 9.94 9.62
C VAL A 499 -6.94 10.29 8.98
N ASN A 500 -7.05 10.18 7.66
CA ASN A 500 -8.29 10.51 6.97
C ASN A 500 -9.47 9.59 7.31
N GLU A 501 -9.20 8.36 7.75
CA GLU A 501 -10.22 7.40 8.21
C GLU A 501 -10.99 7.88 9.46
N MET A 502 -10.38 8.76 10.29
CA MET A 502 -11.05 9.28 11.49
C MET A 502 -12.35 10.01 11.20
N TRP A 503 -12.50 10.56 10.00
CA TRP A 503 -13.65 11.35 9.61
C TRP A 503 -14.90 10.52 9.33
N ILE A 504 -14.78 9.21 9.11
CA ILE A 504 -15.91 8.31 8.79
C ILE A 504 -17.01 8.41 9.86
N LEU A 505 -16.67 8.29 11.13
CA LEU A 505 -17.61 8.38 12.25
C LEU A 505 -17.55 9.72 12.98
N TRP A 506 -16.90 10.75 12.38
CA TRP A 506 -16.96 12.09 12.95
C TRP A 506 -18.41 12.61 12.90
N PRO A 507 -18.97 13.12 14.03
CA PRO A 507 -20.41 13.41 14.11
C PRO A 507 -20.96 14.21 12.94
N GLU A 508 -20.34 15.33 12.60
CA GLU A 508 -20.79 16.20 11.51
C GLU A 508 -20.74 15.50 10.13
N VAL A 509 -19.79 14.60 9.91
CA VAL A 509 -19.59 13.87 8.66
C VAL A 509 -20.59 12.73 8.55
N VAL A 510 -20.67 11.86 9.56
CA VAL A 510 -21.57 10.69 9.53
C VAL A 510 -23.04 11.12 9.47
N GLU A 511 -23.44 12.19 10.18
CA GLU A 511 -24.79 12.74 10.10
C GLU A 511 -25.15 13.29 8.70
N ASN A 512 -24.14 13.75 7.95
CA ASN A 512 -24.33 14.31 6.63
C ASN A 512 -24.55 13.19 5.59
N TYR A 513 -23.67 12.18 5.54
CA TYR A 513 -23.69 11.17 4.48
C TYR A 513 -24.49 9.89 4.81
N ALA A 514 -24.53 9.48 6.10
CA ALA A 514 -25.11 8.18 6.47
C ALA A 514 -26.64 8.26 6.54
N ARG A 515 -27.27 8.16 5.36
CA ARG A 515 -28.73 8.27 5.17
C ARG A 515 -29.22 7.14 4.27
N HIS A 516 -30.37 6.56 4.65
CA HIS A 516 -31.00 5.51 3.87
C HIS A 516 -31.29 5.98 2.44
N HIS A 517 -30.85 5.23 1.46
CA HIS A 517 -30.89 5.64 0.05
C HIS A 517 -32.30 5.88 -0.52
N GLU A 518 -33.33 5.21 0.04
CA GLU A 518 -34.73 5.38 -0.39
C GLU A 518 -35.50 6.37 0.48
N THR A 519 -35.39 6.24 1.83
CA THR A 519 -36.21 7.02 2.77
C THR A 519 -35.58 8.33 3.22
N ASN A 520 -34.27 8.49 2.99
CA ASN A 520 -33.44 9.61 3.47
C ASN A 520 -33.36 9.73 5.00
N GLU A 521 -33.80 8.71 5.74
CA GLU A 521 -33.63 8.65 7.19
C GLU A 521 -32.17 8.57 7.57
N LYS A 522 -31.77 9.24 8.64
CA LYS A 522 -30.41 9.15 9.18
C LYS A 522 -30.13 7.75 9.75
N LEU A 523 -28.87 7.34 9.67
CA LEU A 523 -28.40 6.16 10.40
C LEU A 523 -28.76 6.32 11.89
N PRO A 524 -29.39 5.32 12.54
CA PRO A 524 -29.75 5.42 13.95
C PRO A 524 -28.52 5.68 14.83
N GLN A 525 -28.65 6.61 15.77
CA GLN A 525 -27.54 6.95 16.69
C GLN A 525 -27.07 5.73 17.48
N GLU A 526 -27.98 4.85 17.88
CA GLU A 526 -27.66 3.59 18.56
C GLU A 526 -26.65 2.75 17.76
N TRP A 527 -26.78 2.71 16.42
CA TRP A 527 -25.87 1.94 15.58
C TRP A 527 -24.48 2.60 15.48
N ILE A 528 -24.42 3.92 15.47
CA ILE A 528 -23.15 4.65 15.55
C ILE A 528 -22.46 4.40 16.90
N ASP A 529 -23.23 4.42 17.98
CA ASP A 529 -22.74 4.14 19.34
C ASP A 529 -22.23 2.70 19.46
N ASN A 530 -22.95 1.75 18.87
CA ASN A 530 -22.56 0.34 18.81
C ASN A 530 -21.27 0.12 18.00
N LEU A 531 -21.11 0.77 16.83
CA LEU A 531 -19.85 0.76 16.06
C LEU A 531 -18.70 1.32 16.88
N ASN A 532 -18.89 2.44 17.58
CA ASN A 532 -17.87 3.00 18.45
C ASN A 532 -17.52 2.09 19.63
N ALA A 533 -18.52 1.42 20.24
CA ALA A 533 -18.32 0.48 21.33
C ALA A 533 -17.57 -0.79 20.87
N ALA A 534 -17.79 -1.22 19.63
CA ALA A 534 -17.15 -2.41 19.07
C ALA A 534 -15.73 -2.13 18.53
N ARG A 535 -15.24 -0.89 18.54
CA ARG A 535 -13.92 -0.53 17.93
C ARG A 535 -12.73 -1.31 18.45
N THR A 536 -12.77 -1.74 19.71
CA THR A 536 -11.70 -2.53 20.32
C THR A 536 -11.99 -4.04 20.35
N PHE A 537 -13.13 -4.45 19.81
CA PHE A 537 -13.51 -5.85 19.75
C PHE A 537 -12.70 -6.57 18.68
N ASN A 538 -12.12 -7.70 19.04
CA ASN A 538 -11.25 -8.52 18.18
C ASN A 538 -9.89 -7.85 17.78
N GLU A 539 -9.51 -6.75 18.43
CA GLU A 539 -8.23 -6.07 18.21
C GLU A 539 -7.03 -6.85 18.76
N GLY A 540 -7.24 -7.67 19.79
CA GLY A 540 -6.23 -8.60 20.29
C GLY A 540 -5.82 -9.62 19.22
N HIS A 541 -6.79 -10.26 18.59
CA HIS A 541 -6.58 -11.18 17.47
C HIS A 541 -5.90 -10.49 16.27
N ALA A 542 -6.50 -9.40 15.80
CA ALA A 542 -6.00 -8.68 14.61
C ALA A 542 -4.57 -8.19 14.80
N THR A 543 -4.28 -7.59 15.96
CA THR A 543 -2.93 -7.09 16.27
C THR A 543 -1.94 -8.24 16.44
N THR A 544 -2.28 -9.33 17.13
CA THR A 544 -1.39 -10.49 17.32
C THR A 544 -1.03 -11.13 15.98
N SER A 545 -2.02 -11.38 15.12
CA SER A 545 -1.81 -11.96 13.78
C SER A 545 -0.93 -11.07 12.89
N TYR A 546 -1.14 -9.75 12.93
CA TYR A 546 -0.32 -8.77 12.20
C TYR A 546 1.11 -8.71 12.74
N LEU A 547 1.29 -8.62 14.07
CA LEU A 547 2.62 -8.55 14.70
C LEU A 547 3.43 -9.81 14.43
N ALA A 548 2.80 -10.99 14.39
CA ALA A 548 3.47 -12.23 14.03
C ALA A 548 4.06 -12.15 12.61
N ALA A 549 3.31 -11.62 11.64
CA ALA A 549 3.81 -11.43 10.28
C ALA A 549 4.94 -10.38 10.22
N ALA A 550 4.80 -9.22 10.90
CA ALA A 550 5.85 -8.20 10.96
C ALA A 550 7.13 -8.71 11.62
N THR A 551 6.98 -9.56 12.64
CA THR A 551 8.10 -10.23 13.31
C THR A 551 8.81 -11.20 12.38
N LEU A 552 8.07 -11.98 11.58
CA LEU A 552 8.67 -12.89 10.60
C LEU A 552 9.47 -12.15 9.54
N ASP A 553 8.96 -11.03 9.03
CA ASP A 553 9.70 -10.17 8.10
C ASP A 553 11.05 -9.76 8.67
N LEU A 554 11.03 -9.18 9.88
CA LEU A 554 12.26 -8.74 10.53
C LEU A 554 13.19 -9.89 10.87
N ALA A 555 12.68 -11.03 11.35
CA ALA A 555 13.48 -12.19 11.72
C ALA A 555 14.26 -12.73 10.52
N TRP A 556 13.59 -12.93 9.37
CA TRP A 556 14.25 -13.38 8.14
C TRP A 556 15.33 -12.41 7.66
N HIS A 557 15.07 -11.11 7.72
CA HIS A 557 15.92 -10.08 7.14
C HIS A 557 16.97 -9.51 8.13
N SER A 558 16.89 -9.86 9.39
CA SER A 558 17.93 -9.58 10.40
C SER A 558 18.99 -10.68 10.53
N LEU A 559 18.90 -11.73 9.71
CA LEU A 559 19.96 -12.74 9.64
C LEU A 559 21.17 -12.18 8.89
N ASN A 560 22.37 -12.32 9.49
CA ASN A 560 23.62 -12.12 8.76
C ASN A 560 23.93 -13.32 7.84
N SER A 561 24.98 -13.23 7.02
CA SER A 561 25.31 -14.28 6.04
C SER A 561 25.61 -15.64 6.66
N GLU A 562 26.22 -15.68 7.87
CA GLU A 562 26.55 -16.94 8.56
C GLU A 562 25.30 -17.57 9.17
N GLU A 563 24.43 -16.77 9.74
CA GLU A 563 23.16 -17.20 10.31
C GLU A 563 22.22 -17.70 9.22
N ALA A 564 22.06 -16.93 8.14
CA ALA A 564 21.25 -17.31 6.99
C ALA A 564 21.70 -18.64 6.35
N ALA A 565 23.01 -18.92 6.35
CA ALA A 565 23.56 -20.18 5.84
C ALA A 565 23.18 -21.40 6.71
N LYS A 566 22.94 -21.18 8.00
CA LYS A 566 22.62 -22.26 8.98
C LYS A 566 21.13 -22.63 8.98
N VAL A 567 20.26 -21.75 8.53
CA VAL A 567 18.82 -22.05 8.49
C VAL A 567 18.55 -23.05 7.37
N THR A 568 17.98 -24.19 7.74
CA THR A 568 17.61 -25.28 6.81
C THR A 568 16.14 -25.68 6.95
N ASP A 569 15.49 -25.33 8.05
CA ASP A 569 14.10 -25.63 8.36
C ASP A 569 13.31 -24.31 8.53
N VAL A 570 12.46 -24.02 7.54
CA VAL A 570 11.66 -22.79 7.49
C VAL A 570 10.61 -22.76 8.59
N GLU A 571 9.97 -23.90 8.86
CA GLU A 571 8.88 -23.98 9.86
C GLU A 571 9.41 -23.87 11.28
N ALA A 572 10.53 -24.51 11.58
CA ALA A 572 11.21 -24.40 12.87
C ALA A 572 11.70 -22.95 13.12
N PHE A 573 12.25 -22.29 12.09
CA PHE A 573 12.65 -20.88 12.17
C PHE A 573 11.46 -19.96 12.44
N GLU A 574 10.37 -20.13 11.68
CA GLU A 574 9.13 -19.37 11.85
C GLU A 574 8.57 -19.51 13.27
N ALA A 575 8.45 -20.74 13.76
CA ALA A 575 7.95 -21.01 15.10
C ALA A 575 8.80 -20.35 16.19
N GLN A 576 10.13 -20.41 16.06
CA GLN A 576 11.06 -19.80 17.01
C GLN A 576 10.98 -18.27 16.97
N ALA A 577 10.92 -17.66 15.78
CA ALA A 577 10.81 -16.21 15.62
C ALA A 577 9.53 -15.66 16.27
N ILE A 578 8.40 -16.31 16.06
CA ILE A 578 7.12 -15.93 16.67
C ILE A 578 7.19 -16.07 18.19
N LYS A 579 7.76 -17.16 18.69
CA LYS A 579 7.91 -17.45 20.13
C LYS A 579 8.82 -16.43 20.82
N ASP A 580 9.90 -15.98 20.19
CA ASP A 580 10.82 -14.99 20.76
C ASP A 580 10.18 -13.63 21.06
N TYR A 581 9.02 -13.38 20.47
CA TYR A 581 8.18 -12.21 20.75
C TYR A 581 6.95 -12.51 21.61
N GLY A 582 6.77 -13.77 22.04
CA GLY A 582 5.63 -14.21 22.82
C GLY A 582 4.30 -14.13 22.05
N LEU A 583 4.35 -14.31 20.72
CA LEU A 583 3.20 -14.25 19.81
C LEU A 583 2.68 -15.65 19.43
N ASP A 584 3.17 -16.70 20.07
CA ASP A 584 2.89 -18.11 19.80
C ASP A 584 1.55 -18.59 20.40
N PHE A 585 0.49 -17.81 20.24
CA PHE A 585 -0.86 -18.15 20.69
C PHE A 585 -1.59 -18.93 19.58
N ALA A 586 -1.69 -20.26 19.75
CA ALA A 586 -2.13 -21.19 18.70
C ALA A 586 -3.47 -20.86 18.01
N PRO A 587 -4.54 -20.34 18.70
CA PRO A 587 -5.76 -19.96 18.04
C PRO A 587 -5.64 -18.76 17.07
N VAL A 588 -4.55 -17.99 17.17
CA VAL A 588 -4.28 -16.81 16.35
C VAL A 588 -3.03 -17.04 15.48
N PRO A 589 -3.18 -17.63 14.30
CA PRO A 589 -2.05 -17.83 13.38
C PRO A 589 -1.53 -16.48 12.85
N THR A 590 -0.28 -16.50 12.39
CA THR A 590 0.27 -15.33 11.68
C THR A 590 -0.54 -15.01 10.44
N ARG A 591 -0.72 -13.71 10.15
CA ARG A 591 -1.42 -13.24 8.95
C ARG A 591 -0.84 -13.78 7.65
N TYR A 592 0.47 -14.01 7.59
CA TYR A 592 1.18 -14.67 6.49
C TYR A 592 2.21 -15.62 7.06
N ARG A 593 2.25 -16.87 6.58
CA ARG A 593 3.39 -17.73 6.80
C ARG A 593 4.48 -17.42 5.77
N SER A 594 5.71 -17.75 6.10
CA SER A 594 6.89 -17.43 5.28
C SER A 594 6.75 -17.87 3.82
N THR A 595 6.15 -19.03 3.56
CA THR A 595 6.05 -19.63 2.23
C THR A 595 5.11 -18.91 1.26
N TYR A 596 4.15 -18.12 1.77
CA TYR A 596 3.22 -17.34 0.95
C TYR A 596 3.21 -15.85 1.29
N PHE A 597 4.25 -15.36 1.93
CA PHE A 597 4.38 -13.95 2.29
C PHE A 597 4.93 -13.14 1.10
N SER A 598 4.11 -13.00 0.07
CA SER A 598 4.48 -12.30 -1.17
C SER A 598 4.96 -10.87 -0.94
N HIS A 599 4.37 -10.13 0.02
CA HIS A 599 4.79 -8.77 0.36
C HIS A 599 6.30 -8.65 0.56
N ILE A 600 6.89 -9.56 1.35
CA ILE A 600 8.31 -9.47 1.73
C ILE A 600 9.25 -10.23 0.79
N PHE A 601 8.74 -11.24 0.07
CA PHE A 601 9.58 -12.06 -0.81
C PHE A 601 9.42 -11.73 -2.30
N ALA A 602 8.33 -11.04 -2.71
CA ALA A 602 8.10 -10.69 -4.11
C ALA A 602 7.45 -9.31 -4.32
N GLY A 603 6.99 -8.67 -3.24
CA GLY A 603 6.23 -7.42 -3.32
C GLY A 603 7.01 -6.16 -2.92
N GLY A 604 8.33 -6.25 -2.70
CA GLY A 604 9.17 -5.10 -2.37
C GLY A 604 9.05 -4.56 -0.93
N TYR A 605 8.38 -5.31 -0.02
CA TYR A 605 8.22 -4.95 1.39
C TYR A 605 9.21 -5.67 2.33
N SER A 606 10.30 -6.22 1.81
CA SER A 606 11.31 -6.87 2.68
C SER A 606 11.85 -5.90 3.72
N SER A 607 11.83 -6.29 4.98
CA SER A 607 12.11 -5.43 6.14
C SER A 607 11.23 -4.18 6.22
N GLY A 608 10.03 -4.23 5.67
CA GLY A 608 9.14 -3.06 5.56
C GLY A 608 7.70 -3.34 6.01
N TYR A 609 7.33 -4.57 6.36
CA TYR A 609 5.97 -4.88 6.74
C TYR A 609 5.54 -4.21 8.06
N TYR A 610 6.48 -3.86 8.92
CA TYR A 610 6.25 -3.06 10.12
C TYR A 610 5.68 -1.66 9.82
N GLY A 611 5.85 -1.15 8.60
CA GLY A 611 5.50 0.21 8.19
C GLY A 611 4.03 0.57 8.45
N TYR A 612 3.11 -0.38 8.34
CA TYR A 612 1.69 -0.15 8.62
C TYR A 612 1.44 0.27 10.07
N ILE A 613 1.93 -0.50 11.05
CA ILE A 613 1.74 -0.15 12.47
C ILE A 613 2.63 1.01 12.90
N TRP A 614 3.77 1.22 12.23
CA TRP A 614 4.64 2.36 12.46
C TRP A 614 3.93 3.67 12.07
N SER A 615 3.34 3.72 10.89
CA SER A 615 2.50 4.84 10.44
C SER A 615 1.28 5.05 11.33
N GLU A 616 0.69 3.96 11.83
CA GLU A 616 -0.47 4.04 12.73
C GLU A 616 -0.13 4.64 14.10
N VAL A 617 1.11 4.55 14.57
CA VAL A 617 1.56 5.30 15.76
C VAL A 617 1.46 6.80 15.53
N LEU A 618 1.89 7.26 14.34
CA LEU A 618 1.83 8.67 13.96
C LEU A 618 0.38 9.14 13.79
N ASP A 619 -0.43 8.33 13.12
CA ASP A 619 -1.84 8.57 12.90
C ASP A 619 -2.61 8.68 14.22
N ALA A 620 -2.49 7.71 15.13
CA ALA A 620 -3.19 7.72 16.40
C ALA A 620 -2.89 8.99 17.24
N ASP A 621 -1.63 9.40 17.27
CA ASP A 621 -1.21 10.63 17.98
C ASP A 621 -1.74 11.90 17.27
N THR A 622 -1.86 11.87 15.95
CA THR A 622 -2.44 12.95 15.15
C THR A 622 -3.95 13.04 15.33
N VAL A 623 -4.65 11.91 15.36
CA VAL A 623 -6.10 11.86 15.67
C VAL A 623 -6.40 12.44 17.04
N ASP A 624 -5.58 12.14 18.04
CA ASP A 624 -5.71 12.74 19.37
C ASP A 624 -5.49 14.26 19.30
N TRP A 625 -4.50 14.73 18.52
CA TRP A 625 -4.29 16.17 18.32
C TRP A 625 -5.54 16.86 17.72
N PHE A 626 -6.13 16.27 16.68
CA PHE A 626 -7.36 16.81 16.08
C PHE A 626 -8.49 16.89 17.11
N LYS A 627 -8.68 15.85 17.92
CA LYS A 627 -9.71 15.84 19.00
C LYS A 627 -9.44 16.92 20.05
N GLU A 628 -8.19 17.06 20.48
CA GLU A 628 -7.75 18.09 21.45
C GLU A 628 -8.03 19.52 20.95
N ASN A 629 -7.97 19.72 19.61
CA ASN A 629 -8.15 21.04 18.97
C ASN A 629 -9.56 21.24 18.37
N GLY A 630 -10.52 20.37 18.67
CA GLY A 630 -11.92 20.50 18.28
C GLY A 630 -12.26 19.97 16.88
N GLY A 631 -11.43 19.09 16.34
CA GLY A 631 -11.71 18.21 15.19
C GLY A 631 -11.81 18.91 13.86
N LEU A 632 -12.99 18.80 13.21
CA LEU A 632 -13.25 19.21 11.81
C LEU A 632 -13.34 20.74 11.67
N LYS A 633 -12.21 21.42 11.80
CA LYS A 633 -12.08 22.87 11.67
C LYS A 633 -11.07 23.25 10.60
N ARG A 634 -11.31 24.37 9.92
CA ARG A 634 -10.40 24.90 8.90
C ARG A 634 -8.99 25.14 9.42
N GLU A 635 -8.86 25.73 10.60
CA GLU A 635 -7.58 26.05 11.21
C GLU A 635 -6.73 24.79 11.45
N ASN A 636 -7.38 23.68 11.83
CA ASN A 636 -6.72 22.39 12.03
C ASN A 636 -6.25 21.79 10.70
N GLY A 637 -7.10 21.86 9.68
CA GLY A 637 -6.76 21.43 8.32
C GLY A 637 -5.62 22.24 7.72
N GLU A 638 -5.64 23.56 7.87
CA GLU A 638 -4.55 24.44 7.41
C GLU A 638 -3.24 24.16 8.17
N HIS A 639 -3.29 23.93 9.48
CA HIS A 639 -2.09 23.56 10.23
C HIS A 639 -1.52 22.25 9.73
N PHE A 640 -2.34 21.21 9.54
CA PHE A 640 -1.93 19.91 9.02
C PHE A 640 -1.37 20.03 7.59
N LYS A 641 -2.05 20.80 6.71
CA LYS A 641 -1.58 21.10 5.36
C LYS A 641 -0.21 21.78 5.37
N ASN A 642 -0.07 22.88 6.11
CA ASN A 642 1.12 23.73 6.02
C ASN A 642 2.37 23.09 6.65
N THR A 643 2.19 22.27 7.69
CA THR A 643 3.30 21.64 8.43
C THR A 643 3.68 20.27 7.87
N LEU A 644 2.75 19.57 7.19
CA LEU A 644 2.91 18.19 6.76
C LEU A 644 2.56 17.99 5.28
N LEU A 645 1.27 17.95 4.92
CA LEU A 645 0.81 17.54 3.59
C LEU A 645 1.43 18.37 2.45
N GLY A 646 1.49 19.69 2.65
CA GLY A 646 2.03 20.63 1.66
C GLY A 646 3.55 20.49 1.45
N ARG A 647 4.22 19.79 2.33
CA ARG A 647 5.66 19.56 2.23
C ARG A 647 6.01 18.39 1.32
N GLY A 648 5.05 17.49 1.01
CA GLY A 648 5.38 16.26 0.30
C GLY A 648 6.57 15.57 0.97
N GLY A 649 7.58 15.17 0.20
CA GLY A 649 8.84 14.61 0.68
C GLY A 649 10.01 15.62 0.71
N SER A 650 9.75 16.93 0.80
CA SER A 650 10.77 17.99 0.68
C SER A 650 11.57 18.29 1.95
N ILE A 651 11.26 17.62 3.04
CA ILE A 651 12.03 17.64 4.30
C ILE A 651 11.93 16.25 4.96
N ASP A 652 12.72 16.02 6.01
CA ASP A 652 12.65 14.77 6.81
C ASP A 652 11.24 14.53 7.34
N SER A 653 10.69 13.32 7.13
CA SER A 653 9.31 13.01 7.50
C SER A 653 9.05 13.10 8.99
N MET A 654 9.98 12.68 9.85
CA MET A 654 9.83 12.85 11.30
C MET A 654 9.95 14.30 11.73
N GLN A 655 10.70 15.12 11.00
CA GLN A 655 10.71 16.57 11.23
C GLN A 655 9.36 17.21 10.85
N MET A 656 8.71 16.74 9.76
CA MET A 656 7.34 17.15 9.42
C MET A 656 6.38 16.84 10.57
N PHE A 657 6.44 15.63 11.12
CA PHE A 657 5.63 15.24 12.26
C PHE A 657 5.88 16.15 13.49
N ARG A 658 7.17 16.42 13.81
CA ARG A 658 7.51 17.33 14.91
C ARG A 658 7.00 18.75 14.67
N ASN A 659 7.06 19.25 13.45
CA ASN A 659 6.54 20.58 13.08
C ASN A 659 5.02 20.64 13.24
N PHE A 660 4.33 19.53 12.96
CA PHE A 660 2.88 19.41 13.16
C PHE A 660 2.52 19.25 14.65
N ARG A 661 3.09 18.25 15.31
CA ARG A 661 2.67 17.84 16.67
C ARG A 661 3.37 18.63 17.80
N GLY A 662 4.50 19.31 17.49
CA GLY A 662 5.35 20.03 18.44
C GLY A 662 6.26 19.13 19.29
N ARG A 663 6.31 17.83 19.02
CA ARG A 663 7.12 16.80 19.70
C ARG A 663 7.24 15.54 18.86
N ASP A 664 8.05 14.59 19.32
CA ASP A 664 8.05 13.23 18.77
C ASP A 664 6.73 12.51 19.04
N SER A 665 6.44 11.50 18.21
CA SER A 665 5.24 10.67 18.33
C SER A 665 5.23 9.88 19.64
N LYS A 666 4.03 9.57 20.12
CA LYS A 666 3.79 8.69 21.26
C LYS A 666 3.01 7.46 20.82
N ILE A 667 3.35 6.31 21.37
CA ILE A 667 2.66 5.05 21.08
C ILE A 667 1.36 4.89 21.90
N GLU A 668 1.24 5.58 23.00
CA GLU A 668 0.10 5.45 23.93
C GLU A 668 -1.27 5.71 23.26
N PRO A 669 -1.44 6.69 22.35
CA PRO A 669 -2.68 6.86 21.59
C PRO A 669 -3.06 5.60 20.77
N LEU A 670 -2.10 4.95 20.13
CA LEU A 670 -2.33 3.69 19.40
C LEU A 670 -2.77 2.58 20.36
N LEU A 671 -2.04 2.38 21.46
CA LEU A 671 -2.39 1.36 22.45
C LEU A 671 -3.80 1.55 23.00
N LYS A 672 -4.19 2.80 23.28
CA LYS A 672 -5.55 3.15 23.72
C LYS A 672 -6.59 2.86 22.64
N ARG A 673 -6.34 3.26 21.39
CA ARG A 673 -7.24 3.03 20.25
C ARG A 673 -7.52 1.55 20.02
N ARG A 674 -6.50 0.71 20.15
CA ARG A 674 -6.59 -0.75 20.02
C ARG A 674 -6.95 -1.49 21.30
N GLY A 675 -7.27 -0.78 22.40
CA GLY A 675 -7.59 -1.41 23.67
C GLY A 675 -6.43 -2.22 24.29
N LEU A 676 -5.19 -1.86 23.99
CA LEU A 676 -3.96 -2.56 24.43
C LEU A 676 -3.31 -1.93 25.66
N VAL A 677 -4.05 -1.12 26.42
CA VAL A 677 -3.62 -0.48 27.67
C VAL A 677 -4.00 -1.29 28.88
#